data_38372ba42ae2d7861ba7ec97021c8042
#
_entry.id   38372ba42ae2d7861ba7ec97021c8042
#
_cell.length_a   1.000
_cell.length_b   1.000
_cell.length_c   1.000
_cell.angle_alpha   90.00
_cell.angle_beta   90.00
_cell.angle_gamma   90.00
#
_symmetry.space_group_name_H-M   'P 1'
#
loop_
_entity.id
_entity.type
_entity.pdbx_description
1 polymer ?
#
loop_
_entity_poly.entity_id
_entity_poly.type
_entity_poly.pdbx_seq_one_letter_code
_entity_poly.pdbx_strand_id
1 'polypeptide(L)'
;MRRTAARIGIVAALALSVGVVTAQTPPARADEPAAGLVSATRANDDEMNYAINLAPGVSAEDFQRALALVPSVKGAALASYPQIGTFFAQSATPSFAPDLAAALKDAGIPIHSIGPTRTQGVLYYERVTLPTGEDTPAGNNAAGDNAAAPGGLAFAGDEAATEAQAGAEERIFNWGAETMHAREAGAVSVERAPVTVAVVDSGVEDTHPDLEGRVDTQRSVKCSVNGVVTQDFYGWRDEFYHGTHVAGIIAANHNDIGIDGIAPQATIVAIQATNDNRLIYPEYVTCAFMWAADHGVDIVNNSYSMDPWVYWSPTDPEQAAGLEAATRSIHYAQGRGLAVIAAAGNEGVSIDNPTIDNGSPTDAATPTKGRTVEGGIRVPSMIDGVAQVSAVGQAYNVKPGLSLARADFSNYGTTIDFAAPGDQIYSTAPLLFYLSGYAVADGTSMATPHVSGVAALIKSVHPEYTGAQVIDLMKKQAARNYGELNAPWDGKEYRGNGFLDALDAVLKDQPRPVIGQIEYSRDGTAWAPLDGQELSGSVSVRATVGGPVTSARMLVGGSEVASGTPAGNVVTLRADDVDISALSGEQAVRVEASGRNPDPRADDDVAASAPFTVASGGEDTHEAVAGQWVSDSLGWWWRNADGTYPASTSMRIGGELYRFDARGYMVTGWVSEGGRWYYHGASGAQASGWVSVGGTWYYLDPDSGAMASGWVNLEGTWYYLDASGAMRTGWLLDGSVWYYLRASGAMATGWVLDGGSWYYLDASGAMVTGSRVIDGVFYVFDPSGRML
;
A
#
# COMPACT_ATOMS: atom_id res chain seq x y z
N MET A 1 -19.67 -37.72 -58.39
CA MET A 1 -18.36 -37.87 -57.76
C MET A 1 -18.51 -37.31 -56.38
N ARG A 2 -18.42 -38.19 -55.41
CA ARG A 2 -18.71 -37.92 -54.00
C ARG A 2 -17.51 -37.23 -53.31
N ARG A 3 -17.72 -36.22 -52.49
CA ARG A 3 -16.77 -35.80 -51.44
C ARG A 3 -17.53 -35.68 -50.11
N THR A 4 -17.15 -36.56 -49.24
CA THR A 4 -17.53 -36.65 -47.82
C THR A 4 -16.85 -35.52 -47.04
N ALA A 5 -17.63 -34.77 -46.28
CA ALA A 5 -17.09 -33.80 -45.31
C ALA A 5 -17.22 -34.37 -43.89
N ALA A 6 -16.09 -34.57 -43.22
CA ALA A 6 -16.00 -34.95 -41.83
C ALA A 6 -16.16 -33.71 -40.93
N ARG A 7 -17.10 -33.76 -39.98
CA ARG A 7 -17.23 -32.80 -38.90
C ARG A 7 -16.21 -33.13 -37.80
N ILE A 8 -15.34 -32.22 -37.52
CA ILE A 8 -14.51 -32.23 -36.34
C ILE A 8 -15.11 -31.24 -35.33
N GLY A 9 -15.59 -31.78 -34.23
CA GLY A 9 -16.05 -30.98 -33.07
C GLY A 9 -14.85 -30.41 -32.33
N ILE A 10 -14.81 -29.11 -32.11
CA ILE A 10 -13.82 -28.44 -31.29
C ILE A 10 -14.42 -28.29 -29.87
N VAL A 11 -13.90 -29.04 -28.93
CA VAL A 11 -14.11 -28.84 -27.51
C VAL A 11 -13.15 -27.71 -27.10
N ALA A 12 -13.66 -26.54 -26.78
CA ALA A 12 -12.88 -25.45 -26.21
C ALA A 12 -12.61 -25.74 -24.72
N ALA A 13 -11.43 -26.19 -24.46
CA ALA A 13 -10.91 -26.20 -23.08
C ALA A 13 -10.43 -24.78 -22.73
N LEU A 14 -11.09 -24.15 -21.77
CA LEU A 14 -10.56 -22.94 -21.13
C LEU A 14 -9.32 -23.33 -20.33
N ALA A 15 -8.14 -23.05 -20.86
CA ALA A 15 -6.91 -23.05 -20.10
C ALA A 15 -6.81 -21.70 -19.35
N LEU A 16 -6.95 -21.73 -18.03
CA LEU A 16 -6.49 -20.63 -17.18
C LEU A 16 -4.97 -20.49 -17.39
N SER A 17 -4.55 -19.47 -18.11
CA SER A 17 -3.15 -19.05 -18.12
C SER A 17 -2.86 -18.35 -16.78
N VAL A 18 -2.26 -19.09 -15.86
CA VAL A 18 -1.51 -18.48 -14.76
C VAL A 18 -0.37 -17.71 -15.41
N GLY A 19 -0.52 -16.42 -15.54
CA GLY A 19 0.56 -15.53 -15.94
C GLY A 19 1.64 -15.59 -14.86
N VAL A 20 2.76 -16.22 -15.18
CA VAL A 20 3.99 -16.04 -14.41
C VAL A 20 4.37 -14.57 -14.61
N VAL A 21 4.08 -13.75 -13.60
CA VAL A 21 4.67 -12.41 -13.51
C VAL A 21 6.16 -12.63 -13.28
N THR A 22 6.92 -12.56 -14.35
CA THR A 22 8.37 -12.39 -14.22
C THR A 22 8.58 -11.06 -13.52
N ALA A 23 9.10 -11.10 -12.29
CA ALA A 23 9.55 -9.91 -11.59
C ALA A 23 10.53 -9.18 -12.51
N GLN A 24 10.09 -8.06 -13.08
CA GLN A 24 11.00 -7.12 -13.73
C GLN A 24 11.80 -6.50 -12.59
N THR A 25 13.10 -6.70 -12.61
CA THR A 25 14.02 -5.92 -11.79
C THR A 25 13.72 -4.43 -12.03
N PRO A 26 13.57 -3.63 -10.97
CA PRO A 26 13.42 -2.18 -11.15
C PRO A 26 14.60 -1.65 -11.98
N PRO A 27 14.38 -0.60 -12.78
CA PRO A 27 15.47 0.01 -13.54
C PRO A 27 16.54 0.51 -12.57
N ALA A 28 17.78 0.18 -12.87
CA ALA A 28 18.94 0.61 -12.11
C ALA A 28 18.92 2.14 -11.94
N ARG A 29 19.05 2.59 -10.69
CA ARG A 29 19.28 4.01 -10.40
C ARG A 29 20.53 4.49 -11.12
N ALA A 30 20.57 5.76 -11.55
CA ALA A 30 21.73 6.39 -12.16
C ALA A 30 23.00 6.39 -11.26
N ASP A 31 22.88 5.95 -10.01
CA ASP A 31 23.93 5.89 -8.97
C ASP A 31 24.28 4.46 -8.54
N GLU A 32 24.04 3.42 -9.36
CA GLU A 32 24.60 2.11 -9.05
C GLU A 32 26.12 2.21 -8.93
N PRO A 33 26.72 1.71 -7.83
CA PRO A 33 28.17 1.71 -7.68
C PRO A 33 28.79 0.95 -8.84
N ALA A 34 29.89 1.49 -9.36
CA ALA A 34 30.61 0.86 -10.47
C ALA A 34 30.97 -0.59 -10.10
N ALA A 35 30.52 -1.56 -10.91
CA ALA A 35 30.83 -2.98 -10.71
C ALA A 35 32.35 -3.17 -10.57
N GLY A 36 32.76 -4.01 -9.58
CA GLY A 36 34.18 -4.31 -9.36
C GLY A 36 34.84 -3.47 -8.27
N LEU A 37 34.07 -2.78 -7.40
CA LEU A 37 34.64 -2.10 -6.23
C LEU A 37 35.23 -3.09 -5.22
N VAL A 38 36.50 -2.93 -4.94
CA VAL A 38 37.25 -3.76 -3.99
C VAL A 38 38.00 -2.85 -3.03
N SER A 39 37.86 -3.08 -1.69
CA SER A 39 38.62 -2.34 -0.70
C SER A 39 40.13 -2.58 -0.81
N ALA A 40 40.89 -1.59 -0.37
CA ALA A 40 42.36 -1.64 -0.38
C ALA A 40 42.93 -2.63 0.66
N THR A 41 44.25 -2.87 0.60
CA THR A 41 45.00 -3.56 1.66
C THR A 41 44.95 -2.70 2.94
N ARG A 42 44.57 -3.29 4.08
CA ARG A 42 44.53 -2.62 5.39
C ARG A 42 45.94 -2.41 5.95
N ALA A 43 45.99 -1.47 6.92
CA ALA A 43 47.24 -1.14 7.58
C ALA A 43 47.60 -2.09 8.74
N ASN A 44 46.64 -2.90 9.24
CA ASN A 44 46.77 -3.79 10.39
C ASN A 44 46.31 -5.22 10.05
N ASP A 45 46.57 -6.15 10.95
CA ASP A 45 46.19 -7.56 10.84
C ASP A 45 45.02 -7.94 11.79
N ASP A 46 44.22 -7.00 12.18
CA ASP A 46 43.01 -7.26 12.97
C ASP A 46 42.06 -8.18 12.19
N GLU A 47 41.39 -9.09 12.88
CA GLU A 47 40.39 -9.95 12.27
C GLU A 47 39.15 -9.15 11.90
N MET A 48 38.77 -9.17 10.62
CA MET A 48 37.68 -8.36 10.06
C MET A 48 36.68 -9.21 9.33
N ASN A 49 35.41 -8.81 9.39
CA ASN A 49 34.38 -9.35 8.53
C ASN A 49 34.28 -8.55 7.22
N TYR A 50 34.02 -9.26 6.13
CA TYR A 50 33.91 -8.72 4.79
C TYR A 50 32.58 -9.14 4.16
N ALA A 51 31.94 -8.24 3.43
CA ALA A 51 30.89 -8.56 2.48
C ALA A 51 31.49 -8.81 1.10
N ILE A 52 31.06 -9.87 0.46
CA ILE A 52 31.45 -10.26 -0.90
C ILE A 52 30.19 -10.38 -1.73
N ASN A 53 30.01 -9.46 -2.68
CA ASN A 53 28.88 -9.42 -3.57
C ASN A 53 29.35 -9.81 -4.96
N LEU A 54 28.87 -10.92 -5.48
CA LEU A 54 29.13 -11.35 -6.86
C LEU A 54 28.26 -10.55 -7.83
N ALA A 55 28.66 -10.50 -9.09
CA ALA A 55 27.85 -9.81 -10.10
C ALA A 55 26.46 -10.46 -10.24
N PRO A 56 25.42 -9.70 -10.58
CA PRO A 56 24.09 -10.26 -10.83
C PRO A 56 24.12 -11.38 -11.87
N GLY A 57 23.36 -12.46 -11.62
CA GLY A 57 23.26 -13.58 -12.55
C GLY A 57 24.40 -14.62 -12.49
N VAL A 58 25.31 -14.54 -11.51
CA VAL A 58 26.31 -15.59 -11.25
C VAL A 58 25.58 -16.91 -10.97
N SER A 59 26.07 -18.00 -11.59
CA SER A 59 25.49 -19.34 -11.42
C SER A 59 25.69 -19.89 -10.01
N ALA A 60 24.79 -20.79 -9.57
CA ALA A 60 24.95 -21.48 -8.29
C ALA A 60 26.28 -22.23 -8.19
N GLU A 61 26.79 -22.77 -9.31
CA GLU A 61 28.10 -23.45 -9.37
C GLU A 61 29.25 -22.46 -9.15
N ASP A 62 29.21 -21.27 -9.81
CA ASP A 62 30.21 -20.24 -9.62
C ASP A 62 30.16 -19.65 -8.23
N PHE A 63 28.94 -19.52 -7.63
CA PHE A 63 28.80 -19.12 -6.25
C PHE A 63 29.51 -20.08 -5.29
N GLN A 64 29.34 -21.39 -5.47
CA GLN A 64 30.05 -22.42 -4.66
C GLN A 64 31.57 -22.40 -4.92
N ARG A 65 32.01 -22.18 -6.17
CA ARG A 65 33.42 -21.99 -6.50
C ARG A 65 34.01 -20.78 -5.82
N ALA A 66 33.27 -19.67 -5.77
CA ALA A 66 33.69 -18.45 -5.07
C ALA A 66 33.89 -18.69 -3.57
N LEU A 67 32.96 -19.37 -2.91
CA LEU A 67 33.10 -19.77 -1.49
C LEU A 67 34.36 -20.66 -1.28
N ALA A 68 34.63 -21.59 -2.18
CA ALA A 68 35.77 -22.50 -2.07
C ALA A 68 37.13 -21.78 -2.22
N LEU A 69 37.16 -20.56 -2.78
CA LEU A 69 38.39 -19.76 -2.90
C LEU A 69 38.75 -19.02 -1.62
N VAL A 70 37.82 -18.77 -0.71
CA VAL A 70 38.02 -17.98 0.51
C VAL A 70 39.18 -18.51 1.38
N PRO A 71 39.31 -19.84 1.65
CA PRO A 71 40.45 -20.38 2.40
C PRO A 71 41.79 -20.19 1.70
N SER A 72 41.83 -20.13 0.37
CA SER A 72 43.11 -19.99 -0.39
C SER A 72 43.78 -18.65 -0.15
N VAL A 73 43.01 -17.64 0.28
CA VAL A 73 43.46 -16.29 0.64
C VAL A 73 43.40 -16.03 2.17
N LYS A 74 43.46 -17.10 2.94
CA LYS A 74 43.47 -17.08 4.44
C LYS A 74 42.19 -16.45 5.04
N GLY A 75 41.06 -16.64 4.41
CA GLY A 75 39.77 -16.30 4.97
C GLY A 75 38.98 -17.51 5.46
N ALA A 76 37.97 -17.27 6.26
CA ALA A 76 36.95 -18.24 6.68
C ALA A 76 35.58 -17.75 6.21
N ALA A 77 34.83 -18.55 5.46
CA ALA A 77 33.47 -18.23 5.09
C ALA A 77 32.58 -18.25 6.34
N LEU A 78 31.69 -17.25 6.47
CA LEU A 78 30.74 -17.13 7.56
C LEU A 78 29.32 -17.52 7.06
N ALA A 79 28.52 -16.53 6.71
CA ALA A 79 27.17 -16.72 6.17
C ALA A 79 27.15 -16.60 4.64
N SER A 80 26.25 -17.33 3.98
CA SER A 80 26.14 -17.28 2.53
C SER A 80 24.68 -17.25 2.06
N TYR A 81 24.39 -16.39 1.10
CA TYR A 81 23.05 -16.08 0.57
C TYR A 81 23.08 -16.14 -0.96
N PRO A 82 23.06 -17.36 -1.54
CA PRO A 82 23.13 -17.52 -3.00
C PRO A 82 21.97 -16.87 -3.75
N GLN A 83 20.81 -16.71 -3.09
CA GLN A 83 19.62 -16.07 -3.65
C GLN A 83 19.87 -14.61 -4.07
N ILE A 84 20.78 -13.94 -3.38
CA ILE A 84 21.16 -12.53 -3.64
C ILE A 84 22.61 -12.40 -4.12
N GLY A 85 23.32 -13.50 -4.36
CA GLY A 85 24.71 -13.50 -4.82
C GLY A 85 25.70 -12.92 -3.81
N THR A 86 25.40 -12.99 -2.51
CA THR A 86 26.20 -12.39 -1.42
C THR A 86 26.63 -13.44 -0.41
N PHE A 87 27.87 -13.34 0.06
CA PHE A 87 28.33 -14.08 1.23
C PHE A 87 29.26 -13.23 2.09
N PHE A 88 29.45 -13.64 3.33
CA PHE A 88 30.36 -13.00 4.27
C PHE A 88 31.53 -13.90 4.58
N ALA A 89 32.68 -13.29 4.81
CA ALA A 89 33.89 -13.98 5.20
C ALA A 89 34.65 -13.18 6.25
N GLN A 90 35.45 -13.86 7.04
CA GLN A 90 36.31 -13.28 8.07
C GLN A 90 37.77 -13.55 7.72
N SER A 91 38.64 -12.56 7.94
CA SER A 91 40.09 -12.72 7.77
C SER A 91 40.87 -11.67 8.57
N ALA A 92 42.00 -12.12 9.15
CA ALA A 92 43.03 -11.26 9.73
C ALA A 92 44.06 -10.80 8.68
N THR A 93 43.99 -11.29 7.41
CA THR A 93 44.95 -10.93 6.37
C THR A 93 44.64 -9.52 5.84
N PRO A 94 45.56 -8.56 5.95
CA PRO A 94 45.33 -7.19 5.49
C PRO A 94 45.00 -7.07 3.99
N SER A 95 45.54 -7.96 3.14
CA SER A 95 45.31 -8.01 1.69
C SER A 95 44.13 -8.90 1.28
N PHE A 96 43.29 -9.32 2.22
CA PHE A 96 42.22 -10.31 1.94
C PHE A 96 41.30 -9.91 0.77
N ALA A 97 40.81 -8.67 0.77
CA ALA A 97 39.87 -8.23 -0.27
C ALA A 97 40.52 -8.18 -1.67
N PRO A 98 41.70 -7.56 -1.90
CA PRO A 98 42.34 -7.60 -3.19
C PRO A 98 42.82 -9.00 -3.59
N ASP A 99 43.28 -9.83 -2.64
CA ASP A 99 43.71 -11.21 -2.94
C ASP A 99 42.56 -12.09 -3.38
N LEU A 100 41.38 -11.97 -2.70
CA LEU A 100 40.17 -12.69 -3.09
C LEU A 100 39.64 -12.19 -4.44
N ALA A 101 39.67 -10.89 -4.69
CA ALA A 101 39.26 -10.33 -5.97
C ALA A 101 40.13 -10.86 -7.13
N ALA A 102 41.45 -10.99 -6.93
CA ALA A 102 42.35 -11.58 -7.90
C ALA A 102 42.04 -13.08 -8.14
N ALA A 103 41.84 -13.87 -7.08
CA ALA A 103 41.48 -15.28 -7.18
C ALA A 103 40.12 -15.50 -7.89
N LEU A 104 39.10 -14.68 -7.61
CA LEU A 104 37.81 -14.75 -8.30
C LEU A 104 37.95 -14.39 -9.79
N LYS A 105 38.71 -13.35 -10.11
CA LYS A 105 38.99 -12.96 -11.49
C LYS A 105 39.70 -14.06 -12.26
N ASP A 106 40.73 -14.70 -11.68
CA ASP A 106 41.47 -15.82 -12.29
C ASP A 106 40.57 -17.04 -12.49
N ALA A 107 39.59 -17.25 -11.61
CA ALA A 107 38.54 -18.25 -11.74
C ALA A 107 37.44 -17.90 -12.75
N GLY A 108 37.44 -16.70 -13.33
CA GLY A 108 36.43 -16.20 -14.24
C GLY A 108 35.11 -15.86 -13.58
N ILE A 109 35.10 -15.63 -12.28
CA ILE A 109 33.86 -15.29 -11.51
C ILE A 109 33.79 -13.78 -11.37
N PRO A 110 32.75 -13.13 -11.95
CA PRO A 110 32.63 -11.69 -11.89
C PRO A 110 32.12 -11.22 -10.50
N ILE A 111 32.74 -10.14 -10.01
CA ILE A 111 32.41 -9.52 -8.74
C ILE A 111 31.72 -8.18 -8.96
N HIS A 112 30.81 -7.82 -8.03
CA HIS A 112 30.25 -6.49 -7.90
C HIS A 112 31.08 -5.67 -6.91
N SER A 113 31.25 -6.15 -5.67
CA SER A 113 32.02 -5.47 -4.63
C SER A 113 32.57 -6.42 -3.58
N ILE A 114 33.72 -6.07 -2.98
CA ILE A 114 34.31 -6.74 -1.83
C ILE A 114 34.85 -5.67 -0.88
N GLY A 115 34.44 -5.67 0.38
CA GLY A 115 34.89 -4.71 1.40
C GLY A 115 34.53 -5.12 2.82
N PRO A 116 35.11 -4.44 3.84
CA PRO A 116 34.82 -4.70 5.23
C PRO A 116 33.40 -4.27 5.59
N THR A 117 32.84 -4.86 6.64
CA THR A 117 31.52 -4.51 7.19
C THR A 117 31.63 -3.64 8.45
N ARG A 118 32.84 -3.41 8.94
CA ARG A 118 33.13 -2.67 10.16
C ARG A 118 34.46 -1.94 10.05
N THR A 119 34.75 -0.99 10.96
CA THR A 119 36.03 -0.27 10.99
C THR A 119 37.00 -0.77 12.05
N GLN A 120 36.52 -1.51 13.05
CA GLN A 120 37.29 -2.12 14.12
C GLN A 120 37.33 -3.64 13.95
N GLY A 121 38.40 -4.26 14.41
CA GLY A 121 38.55 -5.71 14.41
C GLY A 121 37.47 -6.40 15.27
N VAL A 122 37.18 -7.65 14.96
CA VAL A 122 36.28 -8.49 15.76
C VAL A 122 36.92 -8.74 17.11
N LEU A 123 36.37 -8.15 18.16
CA LEU A 123 36.80 -8.40 19.51
C LEU A 123 36.19 -9.72 19.99
N TYR A 124 37.03 -10.79 20.08
CA TYR A 124 36.65 -11.99 20.80
C TYR A 124 36.64 -11.71 22.28
N TYR A 125 35.47 -11.47 22.88
CA TYR A 125 35.30 -11.73 24.29
C TYR A 125 35.29 -13.23 24.46
N GLU A 126 36.36 -13.81 25.08
CA GLU A 126 36.24 -15.17 25.61
C GLU A 126 34.96 -15.22 26.47
N ARG A 127 34.06 -16.11 26.13
CA ARG A 127 32.99 -16.47 27.04
C ARG A 127 33.65 -16.90 28.31
N VAL A 128 33.56 -16.06 29.33
CA VAL A 128 33.85 -16.49 30.70
C VAL A 128 32.80 -17.57 30.98
N THR A 129 33.24 -18.82 30.95
CA THR A 129 32.45 -19.94 31.49
C THR A 129 32.19 -19.58 32.92
N LEU A 130 30.93 -19.23 33.25
CA LEU A 130 30.52 -19.10 34.64
C LEU A 130 30.91 -20.38 35.38
N PRO A 131 31.66 -20.31 36.52
CA PRO A 131 31.92 -21.49 37.32
C PRO A 131 30.58 -22.06 37.76
N THR A 132 30.35 -23.32 37.51
CA THR A 132 29.25 -24.07 38.09
C THR A 132 29.50 -24.22 39.59
N GLY A 133 28.78 -23.49 40.39
CA GLY A 133 28.52 -23.87 41.79
C GLY A 133 29.54 -23.41 42.85
N GLU A 134 29.02 -22.73 43.85
CA GLU A 134 29.59 -22.52 45.19
C GLU A 134 30.74 -21.51 45.30
N ASP A 135 30.36 -20.25 45.43
CA ASP A 135 30.82 -19.35 46.49
C ASP A 135 30.25 -17.94 46.31
N THR A 136 29.19 -17.61 47.03
CA THR A 136 28.74 -16.24 47.26
C THR A 136 29.57 -15.61 48.36
N PRO A 137 30.21 -14.48 48.15
CA PRO A 137 30.38 -13.46 49.17
C PRO A 137 29.33 -12.38 48.99
N ALA A 138 28.59 -12.16 50.07
CA ALA A 138 27.67 -11.07 50.19
C ALA A 138 28.36 -9.71 50.16
N GLY A 139 27.76 -8.77 49.53
CA GLY A 139 27.85 -7.33 49.92
C GLY A 139 28.87 -6.52 49.15
N ASN A 140 28.38 -5.70 48.19
CA ASN A 140 28.50 -4.26 48.32
C ASN A 140 27.67 -3.53 47.29
N ASN A 141 26.63 -2.85 47.77
CA ASN A 141 25.94 -1.79 47.02
C ASN A 141 26.97 -0.70 46.76
N ALA A 142 27.30 -0.49 45.51
CA ALA A 142 27.86 0.78 45.04
C ALA A 142 27.01 1.23 43.84
N ALA A 143 26.09 2.10 44.12
CA ALA A 143 25.58 3.02 43.13
C ALA A 143 26.77 3.85 42.64
N GLY A 144 27.09 3.83 41.40
CA GLY A 144 28.17 4.63 40.84
C GLY A 144 28.43 4.35 39.39
N ASP A 145 28.13 5.35 38.61
CA ASP A 145 28.62 5.60 37.26
C ASP A 145 28.11 4.69 36.15
N ASN A 146 26.98 5.08 35.58
CA ASN A 146 26.67 4.86 34.17
C ASN A 146 27.74 5.58 33.32
N ALA A 147 28.91 4.97 33.19
CA ALA A 147 29.83 5.31 32.14
C ALA A 147 29.22 4.73 30.85
N ALA A 148 28.60 5.59 30.05
CA ALA A 148 28.19 5.27 28.72
C ALA A 148 29.39 4.62 28.00
N ALA A 149 29.18 3.38 27.52
CA ALA A 149 30.16 2.74 26.66
C ALA A 149 30.40 3.66 25.45
N PRO A 150 31.65 3.91 25.04
CA PRO A 150 31.91 4.82 23.95
C PRO A 150 31.42 4.17 22.66
N GLY A 151 30.46 4.80 21.96
CA GLY A 151 30.29 4.71 20.54
C GLY A 151 29.15 3.91 19.98
N GLY A 152 28.22 3.35 20.72
CA GLY A 152 27.06 2.69 20.09
C GLY A 152 25.97 3.69 19.70
N LEU A 153 25.89 4.08 18.45
CA LEU A 153 24.84 4.97 17.91
C LEU A 153 23.82 4.25 17.02
N ALA A 154 23.70 2.91 17.05
CA ALA A 154 22.65 2.19 16.35
C ALA A 154 21.26 2.67 16.78
N PHE A 155 21.14 3.06 18.04
CA PHE A 155 20.00 3.75 18.65
C PHE A 155 20.34 5.20 19.00
N ALA A 156 21.18 5.86 18.18
CA ALA A 156 21.68 7.21 18.44
C ALA A 156 20.53 8.20 18.53
N GLY A 157 20.49 8.90 19.66
CA GLY A 157 19.48 9.90 19.95
C GLY A 157 18.30 9.41 20.79
N ASP A 158 18.14 8.10 20.98
CA ASP A 158 17.20 7.60 21.99
C ASP A 158 17.77 7.95 23.37
N GLU A 159 17.06 8.78 24.13
CA GLU A 159 17.42 8.99 25.54
C GLU A 159 17.24 7.65 26.28
N ALA A 160 18.10 7.39 27.25
CA ALA A 160 17.98 6.18 28.07
C ALA A 160 16.57 6.11 28.65
N ALA A 161 15.85 5.02 28.37
CA ALA A 161 14.48 4.84 28.84
C ALA A 161 14.44 4.97 30.37
N THR A 162 13.46 5.69 30.87
CA THR A 162 13.22 5.82 32.30
C THR A 162 12.17 4.82 32.75
N GLU A 163 12.41 4.21 33.95
CA GLU A 163 11.44 3.29 34.53
C GLU A 163 10.14 4.01 34.83
N ALA A 164 9.05 3.42 34.40
CA ALA A 164 7.74 3.98 34.64
C ALA A 164 7.22 3.68 36.05
N GLN A 165 6.55 4.64 36.66
CA GLN A 165 6.08 4.54 38.03
C GLN A 165 4.80 3.73 38.24
N ALA A 166 4.10 3.34 37.22
CA ALA A 166 2.86 2.58 37.32
C ALA A 166 3.13 1.07 37.44
N GLY A 167 2.42 0.40 38.32
CA GLY A 167 2.51 -1.05 38.45
C GLY A 167 1.75 -1.78 37.35
N ALA A 168 2.14 -3.04 37.08
CA ALA A 168 1.55 -3.90 36.06
C ALA A 168 0.05 -4.32 36.28
N GLU A 169 -0.58 -3.83 37.34
CA GLU A 169 -1.94 -4.25 37.72
C GLU A 169 -3.07 -3.37 37.15
N GLU A 170 -2.73 -2.23 36.53
CA GLU A 170 -3.72 -1.30 35.95
C GLU A 170 -3.30 -0.89 34.52
N ARG A 171 -4.30 -0.58 33.68
CA ARG A 171 -4.07 -0.06 32.35
C ARG A 171 -3.41 1.32 32.39
N ILE A 172 -2.37 1.50 31.60
CA ILE A 172 -1.59 2.72 31.53
C ILE A 172 -2.03 3.52 30.30
N PHE A 173 -2.19 4.83 30.45
CA PHE A 173 -2.48 5.73 29.36
C PHE A 173 -1.25 5.85 28.44
N ASN A 174 -1.36 5.29 27.22
CA ASN A 174 -0.38 5.48 26.15
C ASN A 174 -0.96 6.46 25.12
N TRP A 175 -0.52 7.70 25.16
CA TRP A 175 -1.06 8.75 24.31
C TRP A 175 -0.91 8.43 22.80
N GLY A 176 0.15 7.71 22.42
CA GLY A 176 0.39 7.30 21.03
C GLY A 176 -0.70 6.38 20.51
N ALA A 177 -0.94 5.27 21.23
CA ALA A 177 -1.97 4.31 20.87
C ALA A 177 -3.39 4.91 20.93
N GLU A 178 -3.67 5.76 21.94
CA GLU A 178 -4.96 6.44 22.07
C GLU A 178 -5.20 7.42 20.90
N THR A 179 -4.20 8.22 20.53
CA THR A 179 -4.31 9.16 19.40
C THR A 179 -4.53 8.44 18.06
N MET A 180 -4.05 7.20 17.94
CA MET A 180 -4.23 6.37 16.75
C MET A 180 -5.46 5.45 16.83
N HIS A 181 -6.31 5.60 17.84
CA HIS A 181 -7.54 4.79 18.04
C HIS A 181 -7.28 3.26 18.04
N ALA A 182 -6.17 2.84 18.66
CA ALA A 182 -5.75 1.43 18.65
C ALA A 182 -6.78 0.51 19.33
N ARG A 183 -7.32 0.94 20.49
CA ARG A 183 -8.30 0.14 21.24
C ARG A 183 -9.63 0.02 20.49
N GLU A 184 -10.08 1.10 19.87
CA GLU A 184 -11.27 1.11 19.02
C GLU A 184 -11.08 0.21 17.81
N ALA A 185 -9.91 0.23 17.18
CA ALA A 185 -9.57 -0.68 16.09
C ALA A 185 -9.59 -2.14 16.55
N GLY A 186 -9.02 -2.43 17.73
CA GLY A 186 -9.04 -3.76 18.34
C GLY A 186 -10.46 -4.29 18.62
N ALA A 187 -11.40 -3.40 18.95
CA ALA A 187 -12.80 -3.72 19.24
C ALA A 187 -13.66 -3.95 18.00
N VAL A 188 -13.20 -3.59 16.79
CA VAL A 188 -13.94 -3.84 15.54
C VAL A 188 -14.04 -5.34 15.28
N SER A 189 -15.28 -5.83 15.18
CA SER A 189 -15.55 -7.26 14.93
C SER A 189 -15.48 -7.57 13.43
N VAL A 190 -14.27 -7.69 12.89
CA VAL A 190 -14.01 -8.07 11.50
C VAL A 190 -13.15 -9.34 11.47
N GLU A 191 -13.38 -10.20 10.47
CA GLU A 191 -12.49 -11.33 10.23
C GLU A 191 -11.10 -10.86 9.85
N ARG A 192 -10.09 -11.32 10.58
CA ARG A 192 -8.68 -10.94 10.38
C ARG A 192 -7.84 -12.16 10.10
N ALA A 193 -7.05 -12.11 9.04
CA ALA A 193 -6.03 -13.10 8.78
C ALA A 193 -4.88 -12.98 9.80
N PRO A 194 -4.21 -14.07 10.16
CA PRO A 194 -2.97 -14.01 10.93
C PRO A 194 -1.91 -13.18 10.19
N VAL A 195 -1.23 -12.30 10.93
CA VAL A 195 -0.14 -11.46 10.40
C VAL A 195 1.07 -11.59 11.30
N THR A 196 2.25 -11.67 10.68
CA THR A 196 3.52 -11.78 11.38
C THR A 196 4.38 -10.53 11.14
N VAL A 197 4.83 -9.91 12.23
CA VAL A 197 5.74 -8.77 12.23
C VAL A 197 7.10 -9.20 12.78
N ALA A 198 8.15 -9.08 11.97
CA ALA A 198 9.51 -9.23 12.48
C ALA A 198 9.95 -7.93 13.16
N VAL A 199 10.42 -8.03 14.38
CA VAL A 199 11.12 -6.96 15.10
C VAL A 199 12.61 -7.25 14.99
N VAL A 200 13.29 -6.53 14.08
CA VAL A 200 14.74 -6.62 13.90
C VAL A 200 15.36 -5.59 14.85
N ASP A 201 15.90 -6.06 15.98
CA ASP A 201 16.24 -5.19 17.10
C ASP A 201 17.18 -5.86 18.11
N SER A 202 17.15 -5.44 19.37
CA SER A 202 17.92 -6.01 20.50
C SER A 202 17.37 -7.34 21.02
N GLY A 203 16.26 -7.84 20.48
CA GLY A 203 15.52 -9.00 20.97
C GLY A 203 14.15 -8.63 21.54
N VAL A 204 13.41 -9.61 22.07
CA VAL A 204 12.10 -9.38 22.70
C VAL A 204 11.93 -10.28 23.93
N GLU A 205 11.43 -9.74 25.04
CA GLU A 205 11.06 -10.49 26.24
C GLU A 205 9.70 -11.18 26.04
N ASP A 206 9.71 -12.49 25.72
CA ASP A 206 8.51 -13.28 25.46
C ASP A 206 7.70 -13.63 26.72
N THR A 207 8.27 -13.45 27.88
CA THR A 207 7.61 -13.74 29.17
C THR A 207 6.92 -12.53 29.80
N HIS A 208 6.97 -11.36 29.10
CA HIS A 208 6.30 -10.16 29.56
C HIS A 208 4.78 -10.36 29.56
N PRO A 209 4.03 -10.03 30.64
CA PRO A 209 2.59 -10.28 30.75
C PRO A 209 1.77 -9.68 29.62
N ASP A 210 2.14 -8.46 29.15
CA ASP A 210 1.46 -7.77 28.06
C ASP A 210 1.80 -8.33 26.66
N LEU A 211 2.83 -9.15 26.56
CA LEU A 211 3.25 -9.84 25.34
C LEU A 211 2.93 -11.34 25.37
N GLU A 212 2.19 -11.83 26.40
CA GLU A 212 1.84 -13.24 26.52
C GLU A 212 1.15 -13.76 25.27
N GLY A 213 1.74 -14.80 24.66
CA GLY A 213 1.23 -15.42 23.45
C GLY A 213 1.43 -14.60 22.16
N ARG A 214 2.15 -13.48 22.21
CA ARG A 214 2.44 -12.66 21.01
C ARG A 214 3.71 -13.06 20.30
N VAL A 215 4.72 -13.56 21.01
CA VAL A 215 6.04 -13.85 20.43
C VAL A 215 6.10 -15.30 19.93
N ASP A 216 6.44 -15.48 18.66
CA ASP A 216 6.71 -16.80 18.08
C ASP A 216 8.14 -17.23 18.40
N THR A 217 8.27 -18.03 19.45
CA THR A 217 9.56 -18.53 19.95
C THR A 217 10.23 -19.52 19.00
N GLN A 218 9.49 -20.10 18.04
CA GLN A 218 10.04 -21.08 17.09
C GLN A 218 10.72 -20.40 15.89
N ARG A 219 10.19 -19.26 15.45
CA ARG A 219 10.75 -18.48 14.34
C ARG A 219 11.66 -17.34 14.79
N SER A 220 11.70 -17.06 16.11
CA SER A 220 12.60 -16.05 16.66
C SER A 220 14.04 -16.52 16.67
N VAL A 221 14.98 -15.64 16.30
CA VAL A 221 16.39 -15.99 16.06
C VAL A 221 17.35 -14.87 16.46
N LYS A 222 18.62 -15.24 16.62
CA LYS A 222 19.74 -14.32 16.75
C LYS A 222 20.55 -14.29 15.47
N CYS A 223 20.78 -13.11 14.91
CA CYS A 223 21.61 -12.83 13.73
C CYS A 223 22.96 -12.15 14.06
N SER A 224 23.14 -11.66 15.29
CA SER A 224 24.31 -10.86 15.67
C SER A 224 25.61 -11.66 15.89
N VAL A 225 25.62 -12.94 15.56
CA VAL A 225 26.83 -13.75 15.58
C VAL A 225 27.36 -13.91 14.15
N ASN A 226 28.14 -12.94 13.69
CA ASN A 226 28.74 -12.93 12.34
C ASN A 226 27.72 -13.12 11.18
N GLY A 227 26.45 -12.70 11.35
CA GLY A 227 25.42 -12.89 10.35
C GLY A 227 24.94 -14.34 10.18
N VAL A 228 25.30 -15.24 11.10
CA VAL A 228 24.85 -16.64 11.10
C VAL A 228 23.63 -16.76 12.02
N VAL A 229 22.56 -17.35 11.48
CA VAL A 229 21.34 -17.63 12.27
C VAL A 229 21.66 -18.61 13.41
N THR A 230 21.32 -18.21 14.61
CA THR A 230 21.35 -19.11 15.78
C THR A 230 19.97 -19.14 16.46
N GLN A 231 19.55 -20.33 16.90
CA GLN A 231 18.28 -20.58 17.58
C GLN A 231 18.53 -21.09 19.01
N ASP A 232 19.49 -20.51 19.69
CA ASP A 232 19.73 -20.79 21.10
C ASP A 232 18.52 -20.39 21.93
N PHE A 233 18.13 -21.22 22.88
CA PHE A 233 16.90 -21.08 23.66
C PHE A 233 16.69 -19.70 24.31
N TYR A 234 17.74 -18.92 24.52
CA TYR A 234 17.71 -17.55 25.06
C TYR A 234 18.35 -16.52 24.13
N GLY A 235 18.94 -16.93 23.01
CA GLY A 235 19.83 -16.08 22.23
C GLY A 235 19.15 -14.90 21.53
N TRP A 236 17.83 -14.97 21.32
CA TRP A 236 17.05 -13.89 20.67
C TRP A 236 16.24 -13.06 21.68
N ARG A 237 16.29 -13.35 22.96
CA ARG A 237 15.65 -12.54 24.00
C ARG A 237 16.37 -11.23 24.18
N ASP A 238 15.63 -10.24 24.64
CA ASP A 238 16.13 -8.87 24.80
C ASP A 238 17.12 -8.79 25.97
N GLU A 239 18.33 -8.41 25.64
CA GLU A 239 19.40 -8.16 26.60
C GLU A 239 19.59 -6.67 26.92
N PHE A 240 18.67 -5.82 26.39
CA PHE A 240 18.70 -4.39 26.57
C PHE A 240 17.35 -3.83 27.04
N TYR A 241 16.47 -3.38 26.22
CA TYR A 241 15.04 -3.04 26.42
C TYR A 241 14.34 -2.70 25.13
N HIS A 242 15.09 -2.23 24.14
CA HIS A 242 14.60 -1.49 23.01
C HIS A 242 13.65 -2.35 22.15
N GLY A 243 14.03 -3.58 21.80
CA GLY A 243 13.17 -4.43 20.99
C GLY A 243 11.90 -4.89 21.72
N THR A 244 11.94 -5.06 23.05
CA THR A 244 10.75 -5.34 23.84
C THR A 244 9.81 -4.14 23.85
N HIS A 245 10.34 -2.93 23.94
CA HIS A 245 9.60 -1.68 23.90
C HIS A 245 8.88 -1.52 22.52
N VAL A 246 9.62 -1.74 21.46
CA VAL A 246 9.11 -1.75 20.09
C VAL A 246 8.00 -2.81 19.89
N ALA A 247 8.20 -4.03 20.40
CA ALA A 247 7.22 -5.10 20.30
C ALA A 247 5.90 -4.77 21.02
N GLY A 248 5.97 -4.11 22.19
CA GLY A 248 4.79 -3.67 22.92
C GLY A 248 3.95 -2.65 22.16
N ILE A 249 4.59 -1.66 21.54
CA ILE A 249 3.89 -0.67 20.70
C ILE A 249 3.14 -1.37 19.55
N ILE A 250 3.73 -2.39 18.94
CA ILE A 250 3.09 -3.15 17.85
C ILE A 250 1.94 -3.99 18.40
N ALA A 251 2.17 -4.84 19.42
CA ALA A 251 1.33 -6.00 19.68
C ALA A 251 1.01 -6.28 21.16
N ALA A 252 1.21 -5.33 22.08
CA ALA A 252 0.77 -5.54 23.47
C ALA A 252 -0.73 -5.87 23.52
N ASN A 253 -1.08 -6.80 24.42
CA ASN A 253 -2.42 -7.32 24.53
C ASN A 253 -3.42 -6.26 25.03
N HIS A 254 -4.65 -6.24 24.51
CA HIS A 254 -5.75 -5.46 25.09
C HIS A 254 -6.38 -6.24 26.25
N ASN A 255 -5.70 -6.33 27.37
CA ASN A 255 -6.03 -7.20 28.51
C ASN A 255 -6.33 -6.43 29.81
N ASP A 256 -6.51 -5.08 29.70
CA ASP A 256 -6.79 -4.15 30.80
C ASP A 256 -5.66 -4.00 31.84
N ILE A 257 -4.45 -4.49 31.54
CA ILE A 257 -3.21 -4.19 32.26
C ILE A 257 -2.24 -3.51 31.31
N GLY A 258 -1.26 -2.77 31.86
CA GLY A 258 -0.18 -2.17 31.08
C GLY A 258 -0.69 -1.32 29.92
N ILE A 259 -0.25 -1.59 28.69
CA ILE A 259 -0.53 -0.79 27.51
C ILE A 259 -1.35 -1.54 26.46
N ASP A 260 -1.97 -0.78 25.57
CA ASP A 260 -2.60 -1.33 24.37
C ASP A 260 -1.66 -1.17 23.16
N GLY A 261 -1.31 -2.26 22.48
CA GLY A 261 -0.59 -2.25 21.21
C GLY A 261 -1.51 -1.85 20.05
N ILE A 262 -0.92 -1.40 18.95
CA ILE A 262 -1.69 -1.01 17.74
C ILE A 262 -2.39 -2.21 17.11
N ALA A 263 -1.73 -3.37 17.07
CA ALA A 263 -2.23 -4.61 16.45
C ALA A 263 -2.09 -5.80 17.42
N PRO A 264 -2.91 -5.90 18.47
CA PRO A 264 -2.75 -6.88 19.55
C PRO A 264 -2.90 -8.34 19.09
N GLN A 265 -3.41 -8.58 17.89
CA GLN A 265 -3.51 -9.91 17.28
C GLN A 265 -2.29 -10.29 16.43
N ALA A 266 -1.36 -9.38 16.18
CA ALA A 266 -0.16 -9.67 15.40
C ALA A 266 0.76 -10.66 16.15
N THR A 267 1.43 -11.51 15.39
CA THR A 267 2.48 -12.39 15.91
C THR A 267 3.83 -11.71 15.71
N ILE A 268 4.63 -11.62 16.75
CA ILE A 268 5.98 -11.06 16.72
C ILE A 268 7.00 -12.17 16.49
N VAL A 269 7.87 -11.98 15.52
CA VAL A 269 9.10 -12.75 15.35
C VAL A 269 10.27 -11.85 15.77
N ALA A 270 10.91 -12.19 16.88
CA ALA A 270 12.09 -11.47 17.35
C ALA A 270 13.30 -11.89 16.52
N ILE A 271 13.96 -10.92 15.88
CA ILE A 271 15.25 -11.14 15.20
C ILE A 271 16.28 -10.25 15.87
N GLN A 272 17.01 -10.86 16.82
CA GLN A 272 18.04 -10.16 17.55
C GLN A 272 19.24 -9.91 16.62
N ALA A 273 19.42 -8.63 16.27
CA ALA A 273 20.44 -8.18 15.32
C ALA A 273 21.53 -7.29 15.95
N THR A 274 21.43 -6.97 17.23
CA THR A 274 22.45 -6.21 17.95
C THR A 274 23.49 -7.12 18.58
N ASN A 275 24.77 -6.71 18.56
CA ASN A 275 25.81 -7.34 19.37
C ASN A 275 25.84 -6.75 20.80
N ASP A 276 26.78 -7.23 21.64
CA ASP A 276 26.94 -6.79 23.03
C ASP A 276 27.27 -5.29 23.15
N ASN A 277 27.79 -4.67 22.09
CA ASN A 277 28.05 -3.22 22.01
C ASN A 277 26.87 -2.44 21.41
N ARG A 278 25.72 -3.08 21.20
CA ARG A 278 24.50 -2.51 20.62
C ARG A 278 24.66 -2.03 19.17
N LEU A 279 25.59 -2.62 18.41
CA LEU A 279 25.86 -2.31 17.02
C LEU A 279 25.17 -3.33 16.10
N ILE A 280 24.69 -2.85 14.96
CA ILE A 280 24.01 -3.65 13.92
C ILE A 280 24.79 -3.56 12.61
N TYR A 281 25.60 -4.57 12.31
CA TYR A 281 26.44 -4.61 11.12
C TYR A 281 25.73 -5.16 9.86
N PRO A 282 26.28 -4.91 8.64
CA PRO A 282 25.70 -5.39 7.38
C PRO A 282 25.36 -6.87 7.34
N GLU A 283 26.21 -7.73 7.89
CA GLU A 283 25.97 -9.17 7.97
C GLU A 283 24.78 -9.53 8.87
N TYR A 284 24.49 -8.75 9.91
CA TYR A 284 23.34 -8.95 10.79
C TYR A 284 22.05 -8.52 10.11
N VAL A 285 22.08 -7.37 9.44
CA VAL A 285 20.97 -6.85 8.62
C VAL A 285 20.62 -7.85 7.52
N THR A 286 21.64 -8.32 6.78
CA THR A 286 21.43 -9.31 5.71
C THR A 286 20.82 -10.59 6.27
N CYS A 287 21.34 -11.12 7.38
CA CYS A 287 20.80 -12.30 8.05
C CYS A 287 19.32 -12.10 8.42
N ALA A 288 18.98 -10.97 9.03
CA ALA A 288 17.62 -10.67 9.48
C ALA A 288 16.61 -10.60 8.31
N PHE A 289 16.95 -9.89 7.24
CA PHE A 289 16.06 -9.77 6.09
C PHE A 289 15.91 -11.08 5.32
N MET A 290 17.00 -11.86 5.15
CA MET A 290 16.94 -13.17 4.51
C MET A 290 16.10 -14.14 5.34
N TRP A 291 16.26 -14.14 6.68
CA TRP A 291 15.43 -14.97 7.56
C TRP A 291 13.97 -14.59 7.49
N ALA A 292 13.65 -13.31 7.63
CA ALA A 292 12.26 -12.83 7.57
C ALA A 292 11.59 -13.20 6.24
N ALA A 293 12.29 -13.00 5.11
CA ALA A 293 11.78 -13.29 3.78
C ALA A 293 11.44 -14.78 3.54
N ASP A 294 12.22 -15.69 4.15
CA ASP A 294 12.08 -17.13 3.92
C ASP A 294 11.21 -17.83 4.99
N HIS A 295 10.76 -17.11 6.04
CA HIS A 295 10.02 -17.70 7.17
C HIS A 295 8.62 -17.11 7.42
N GLY A 296 7.95 -16.62 6.35
CA GLY A 296 6.55 -16.24 6.41
C GLY A 296 6.26 -15.01 7.27
N VAL A 297 7.16 -14.03 7.25
CA VAL A 297 6.96 -12.71 7.81
C VAL A 297 6.23 -11.85 6.78
N ASP A 298 5.31 -11.00 7.23
CA ASP A 298 4.57 -10.06 6.40
C ASP A 298 5.17 -8.65 6.45
N ILE A 299 5.66 -8.24 7.62
CA ILE A 299 6.14 -6.88 7.89
C ILE A 299 7.46 -6.95 8.66
N VAL A 300 8.41 -6.10 8.29
CA VAL A 300 9.68 -5.96 9.00
C VAL A 300 9.75 -4.55 9.60
N ASN A 301 9.76 -4.49 10.93
CA ASN A 301 9.99 -3.26 11.69
C ASN A 301 11.48 -3.08 11.95
N ASN A 302 12.01 -1.92 11.57
CA ASN A 302 13.43 -1.59 11.69
C ASN A 302 13.58 -0.26 12.44
N SER A 303 13.73 -0.36 13.76
CA SER A 303 13.89 0.81 14.62
C SER A 303 15.37 1.13 14.89
N TYR A 304 16.23 1.06 13.86
CA TYR A 304 17.69 1.23 13.95
C TYR A 304 18.29 1.86 12.69
N SER A 305 19.57 2.20 12.76
CA SER A 305 20.45 2.49 11.63
C SER A 305 21.59 1.49 11.57
N MET A 306 21.98 1.07 10.36
CA MET A 306 23.07 0.10 10.17
C MET A 306 24.43 0.72 10.45
N ASP A 307 25.21 0.09 11.34
CA ASP A 307 26.57 0.45 11.71
C ASP A 307 27.61 -0.05 10.70
N PRO A 308 28.82 0.52 10.64
CA PRO A 308 29.29 1.63 11.51
C PRO A 308 29.05 3.02 10.91
N TRP A 309 28.33 3.13 9.78
CA TRP A 309 28.15 4.42 9.12
C TRP A 309 26.70 4.91 9.24
N VAL A 310 26.50 6.11 9.77
CA VAL A 310 25.15 6.75 9.78
C VAL A 310 24.68 6.97 8.35
N TYR A 311 25.59 7.40 7.48
CA TYR A 311 25.37 7.49 6.03
C TYR A 311 26.46 6.70 5.29
N TRP A 312 26.05 5.73 4.50
CA TRP A 312 26.89 4.87 3.69
C TRP A 312 27.14 5.46 2.32
N SER A 313 28.37 5.40 1.85
CA SER A 313 28.75 5.85 0.49
C SER A 313 28.73 4.67 -0.48
N PRO A 314 27.96 4.75 -1.58
CA PRO A 314 27.95 3.71 -2.62
C PRO A 314 29.24 3.71 -3.48
N THR A 315 30.04 4.76 -3.40
CA THR A 315 31.27 4.93 -4.22
C THR A 315 32.56 4.74 -3.41
N ASP A 316 32.46 4.64 -2.09
CA ASP A 316 33.60 4.35 -1.22
C ASP A 316 33.84 2.84 -1.14
N PRO A 317 34.99 2.31 -1.59
CA PRO A 317 35.26 0.86 -1.56
C PRO A 317 35.20 0.25 -0.15
N GLU A 318 35.44 1.03 0.90
CA GLU A 318 35.36 0.57 2.30
C GLU A 318 33.92 0.46 2.80
N GLN A 319 32.94 1.01 2.10
CA GLN A 319 31.54 1.06 2.50
C GLN A 319 30.61 0.33 1.50
N ALA A 320 30.92 0.42 0.22
CA ALA A 320 30.04 -0.04 -0.86
C ALA A 320 29.63 -1.52 -0.74
N ALA A 321 30.53 -2.39 -0.26
CA ALA A 321 30.22 -3.80 -0.15
C ALA A 321 29.20 -4.11 0.96
N GLY A 322 29.33 -3.48 2.12
CA GLY A 322 28.35 -3.61 3.21
C GLY A 322 26.98 -3.04 2.82
N LEU A 323 26.97 -1.85 2.21
CA LEU A 323 25.75 -1.22 1.68
C LEU A 323 25.04 -2.13 0.65
N GLU A 324 25.78 -2.67 -0.30
CA GLU A 324 25.24 -3.54 -1.36
C GLU A 324 24.62 -4.81 -0.77
N ALA A 325 25.31 -5.48 0.17
CA ALA A 325 24.80 -6.69 0.81
C ALA A 325 23.45 -6.45 1.51
N ALA A 326 23.37 -5.38 2.30
CA ALA A 326 22.12 -5.00 2.98
C ALA A 326 21.02 -4.62 1.97
N THR A 327 21.35 -3.81 0.96
CA THR A 327 20.40 -3.41 -0.09
C THR A 327 19.80 -4.61 -0.81
N ARG A 328 20.63 -5.59 -1.21
CA ARG A 328 20.15 -6.82 -1.87
C ARG A 328 19.20 -7.62 -0.98
N SER A 329 19.50 -7.75 0.31
CA SER A 329 18.66 -8.50 1.25
C SER A 329 17.32 -7.82 1.49
N ILE A 330 17.30 -6.48 1.57
CA ILE A 330 16.07 -5.68 1.71
C ILE A 330 15.22 -5.83 0.44
N HIS A 331 15.80 -5.67 -0.74
CA HIS A 331 15.07 -5.87 -2.01
C HIS A 331 14.57 -7.31 -2.18
N TYR A 332 15.34 -8.30 -1.71
CA TYR A 332 14.88 -9.70 -1.71
C TYR A 332 13.63 -9.86 -0.85
N ALA A 333 13.62 -9.31 0.37
CA ALA A 333 12.46 -9.36 1.25
C ALA A 333 11.24 -8.63 0.65
N GLN A 334 11.43 -7.44 0.07
CA GLN A 334 10.39 -6.71 -0.67
C GLN A 334 9.86 -7.53 -1.86
N GLY A 335 10.75 -8.18 -2.61
CA GLY A 335 10.41 -9.08 -3.72
C GLY A 335 9.63 -10.33 -3.28
N ARG A 336 9.76 -10.72 -2.00
CA ARG A 336 8.96 -11.79 -1.37
C ARG A 336 7.62 -11.30 -0.83
N GLY A 337 7.34 -9.99 -0.98
CA GLY A 337 6.08 -9.38 -0.60
C GLY A 337 6.02 -8.78 0.81
N LEU A 338 7.15 -8.63 1.49
CA LEU A 338 7.22 -8.05 2.82
C LEU A 338 7.11 -6.52 2.77
N ALA A 339 6.37 -5.92 3.70
CA ALA A 339 6.42 -4.48 3.95
C ALA A 339 7.61 -4.17 4.86
N VAL A 340 8.48 -3.26 4.43
CA VAL A 340 9.65 -2.83 5.19
C VAL A 340 9.43 -1.42 5.69
N ILE A 341 9.48 -1.22 7.01
CA ILE A 341 9.22 0.06 7.68
C ILE A 341 10.42 0.39 8.56
N ALA A 342 10.92 1.63 8.49
CA ALA A 342 12.15 2.00 9.17
C ALA A 342 12.13 3.42 9.72
N ALA A 343 12.86 3.60 10.84
CA ALA A 343 13.05 4.86 11.51
C ALA A 343 13.89 5.85 10.69
N ALA A 344 13.46 7.11 10.62
CA ALA A 344 14.17 8.16 9.88
C ALA A 344 15.48 8.61 10.56
N GLY A 345 15.63 8.38 11.88
CA GLY A 345 16.76 8.75 12.70
C GLY A 345 16.50 9.96 13.59
N ASN A 346 17.42 10.17 14.55
CA ASN A 346 17.20 11.06 15.72
C ASN A 346 18.21 12.21 15.80
N GLU A 347 18.80 12.62 14.69
CA GLU A 347 19.80 13.70 14.67
C GLU A 347 19.19 15.11 14.47
N GLY A 348 17.87 15.21 14.27
CA GLY A 348 17.16 16.49 14.06
C GLY A 348 17.51 17.18 12.74
N VAL A 349 17.99 16.44 11.74
CA VAL A 349 18.51 16.97 10.47
C VAL A 349 17.64 16.60 9.28
N SER A 350 17.81 17.37 8.19
CA SER A 350 17.22 17.00 6.89
C SER A 350 17.99 15.83 6.28
N ILE A 351 17.23 14.82 5.81
CA ILE A 351 17.78 13.64 5.11
C ILE A 351 17.74 13.76 3.59
N ASP A 352 17.21 14.85 3.03
CA ASP A 352 17.11 15.03 1.57
C ASP A 352 18.49 15.15 0.91
N ASN A 353 19.40 15.85 1.57
CA ASN A 353 20.76 16.06 1.09
C ASN A 353 21.73 16.06 2.27
N PRO A 354 22.04 14.92 2.86
CA PRO A 354 22.98 14.86 3.96
C PRO A 354 24.37 15.29 3.47
N THR A 355 24.95 16.31 4.07
CA THR A 355 26.27 16.85 3.68
C THR A 355 27.36 16.52 4.67
N ILE A 356 27.00 16.36 5.95
CA ILE A 356 27.94 16.13 7.04
C ILE A 356 27.40 15.06 7.99
N ASP A 357 28.27 14.15 8.36
CA ASP A 357 28.06 13.15 9.40
C ASP A 357 29.08 13.37 10.52
N ASN A 358 28.59 13.48 11.73
CA ASN A 358 29.39 13.66 12.93
C ASN A 358 29.36 12.44 13.88
N GLY A 359 28.61 11.41 13.50
CA GLY A 359 28.38 10.23 14.30
C GLY A 359 29.21 9.00 13.92
N SER A 360 29.81 8.99 12.73
CA SER A 360 30.50 7.81 12.22
C SER A 360 32.03 7.91 12.28
N PRO A 361 32.74 6.78 12.34
CA PRO A 361 32.17 5.43 12.50
C PRO A 361 31.69 5.22 13.94
N THR A 362 30.57 4.50 14.10
CA THR A 362 29.94 4.25 15.40
C THR A 362 30.65 3.19 16.23
N ASP A 363 31.43 2.33 15.59
CA ASP A 363 32.25 1.28 16.22
C ASP A 363 33.65 1.82 16.68
N ALA A 364 33.97 3.08 16.40
CA ALA A 364 35.20 3.70 16.90
C ALA A 364 34.99 4.42 18.22
N ALA A 365 36.03 4.43 19.07
CA ALA A 365 35.99 5.15 20.35
C ALA A 365 35.68 6.66 20.20
N THR A 366 35.99 7.23 19.05
CA THR A 366 35.69 8.63 18.74
C THR A 366 35.27 8.76 17.27
N PRO A 367 34.03 9.15 16.98
CA PRO A 367 33.57 9.43 15.63
C PRO A 367 34.37 10.55 14.96
N THR A 368 34.47 10.48 13.62
CA THR A 368 35.10 11.52 12.82
C THR A 368 34.14 12.70 12.66
N LYS A 369 34.51 13.85 13.18
CA LYS A 369 33.70 15.06 13.02
C LYS A 369 33.84 15.66 11.61
N GLY A 370 32.72 16.14 11.07
CA GLY A 370 32.72 16.84 9.78
C GLY A 370 32.95 15.93 8.57
N ARG A 371 32.66 14.64 8.68
CA ARG A 371 32.75 13.72 7.54
C ARG A 371 31.76 14.15 6.46
N THR A 372 32.25 14.43 5.25
CA THR A 372 31.39 14.74 4.09
C THR A 372 30.71 13.49 3.59
N VAL A 373 29.38 13.55 3.41
CA VAL A 373 28.53 12.40 3.06
C VAL A 373 27.55 12.70 1.92
N GLU A 374 27.96 13.54 0.97
CA GLU A 374 27.15 13.86 -0.20
C GLU A 374 26.71 12.58 -0.93
N GLY A 375 25.40 12.42 -1.15
CA GLY A 375 24.83 11.19 -1.73
C GLY A 375 24.85 9.98 -0.79
N GLY A 376 25.12 10.16 0.50
CA GLY A 376 25.13 9.10 1.50
C GLY A 376 23.74 8.51 1.75
N ILE A 377 23.70 7.20 1.97
CA ILE A 377 22.48 6.41 2.13
C ILE A 377 22.37 5.90 3.56
N ARG A 378 21.28 6.20 4.24
CA ARG A 378 20.96 5.64 5.57
C ARG A 378 20.24 4.31 5.42
N VAL A 379 20.75 3.25 6.00
CA VAL A 379 20.19 1.89 5.90
C VAL A 379 19.50 1.53 7.21
N PRO A 380 18.27 0.97 7.17
CA PRO A 380 17.49 0.62 5.97
C PRO A 380 16.61 1.74 5.41
N SER A 381 16.46 2.86 6.12
CA SER A 381 15.38 3.84 5.89
C SER A 381 15.41 4.53 4.51
N MET A 382 16.60 4.72 3.90
CA MET A 382 16.73 5.35 2.58
C MET A 382 16.86 4.36 1.42
N ILE A 383 16.65 3.07 1.66
CA ILE A 383 16.58 2.06 0.58
C ILE A 383 15.21 2.15 -0.10
N ASP A 384 15.21 2.06 -1.43
CA ASP A 384 13.99 2.18 -2.23
C ASP A 384 12.89 1.20 -1.79
N GLY A 385 11.66 1.71 -1.66
CA GLY A 385 10.50 0.93 -1.23
C GLY A 385 10.40 0.66 0.27
N VAL A 386 11.34 1.18 1.08
CA VAL A 386 11.23 1.20 2.54
C VAL A 386 10.40 2.39 2.97
N ALA A 387 9.40 2.19 3.82
CA ALA A 387 8.59 3.27 4.37
C ALA A 387 9.34 3.96 5.51
N GLN A 388 9.60 5.25 5.36
CA GLN A 388 10.32 6.08 6.35
C GLN A 388 9.37 6.73 7.33
N VAL A 389 9.71 6.66 8.63
CA VAL A 389 8.88 7.17 9.71
C VAL A 389 9.60 8.23 10.53
N SER A 390 9.04 9.43 10.60
CA SER A 390 9.45 10.51 11.50
C SER A 390 8.68 10.48 12.82
N ALA A 391 9.22 11.10 13.87
CA ALA A 391 8.61 11.15 15.18
C ALA A 391 7.87 12.46 15.45
N VAL A 392 6.73 12.33 16.12
CA VAL A 392 5.97 13.44 16.67
C VAL A 392 5.77 13.30 18.16
N GLY A 393 5.59 14.45 18.83
CA GLY A 393 5.25 14.56 20.23
C GLY A 393 4.02 15.44 20.45
N GLN A 394 3.54 15.48 21.69
CA GLN A 394 2.46 16.37 22.10
C GLN A 394 2.98 17.80 22.27
N ALA A 395 2.35 18.76 21.60
CA ALA A 395 2.68 20.17 21.75
C ALA A 395 2.02 20.74 23.03
N TYR A 396 2.73 20.73 24.13
CA TYR A 396 2.22 21.13 25.47
C TYR A 396 1.72 22.58 25.60
N ASN A 397 1.96 23.45 24.61
CA ASN A 397 1.65 24.88 24.68
C ASN A 397 0.59 25.36 23.69
N VAL A 398 -0.13 24.51 23.01
CA VAL A 398 -1.14 24.90 22.02
C VAL A 398 -2.48 24.27 22.38
N LYS A 399 -3.47 25.13 22.70
CA LYS A 399 -4.91 24.89 22.97
C LYS A 399 -5.40 23.48 23.33
N PRO A 400 -6.41 23.33 24.22
CA PRO A 400 -7.03 22.04 24.55
C PRO A 400 -7.64 21.39 23.30
N GLY A 401 -7.01 20.33 22.85
CA GLY A 401 -7.26 19.57 21.62
C GLY A 401 -5.89 19.15 21.09
N LEU A 402 -5.69 17.88 20.87
CA LEU A 402 -4.41 17.26 20.45
C LEU A 402 -3.70 18.07 19.35
N SER A 403 -2.74 18.88 19.72
CA SER A 403 -1.79 19.48 18.80
C SER A 403 -0.53 18.62 18.81
N LEU A 404 -0.20 17.97 17.72
CA LEU A 404 1.05 17.24 17.55
C LEU A 404 2.10 18.18 16.95
N ALA A 405 3.36 17.99 17.30
CA ALA A 405 4.50 18.69 16.72
C ALA A 405 5.59 17.68 16.36
N ARG A 406 6.44 18.02 15.37
CA ARG A 406 7.63 17.23 15.12
C ARG A 406 8.47 17.20 16.40
N ALA A 407 8.91 16.02 16.80
CA ALA A 407 9.88 15.90 17.89
C ALA A 407 11.21 16.53 17.44
N ASP A 408 11.84 17.35 18.28
CA ASP A 408 13.03 18.14 17.90
C ASP A 408 14.20 17.27 17.42
N PHE A 409 14.32 16.08 17.98
CA PHE A 409 15.32 15.09 17.58
C PHE A 409 15.00 14.45 16.21
N SER A 410 13.74 14.39 15.80
CA SER A 410 13.36 13.63 14.60
C SER A 410 13.99 14.17 13.32
N ASN A 411 14.61 13.30 12.55
CA ASN A 411 14.98 13.62 11.18
C ASN A 411 13.75 13.91 10.33
N TYR A 412 13.95 14.69 9.26
CA TYR A 412 12.90 15.14 8.36
C TYR A 412 13.42 15.24 6.91
N GLY A 413 12.52 15.24 5.94
CA GLY A 413 12.87 15.36 4.53
C GLY A 413 11.68 15.02 3.64
N THR A 414 11.82 15.27 2.34
CA THR A 414 10.76 15.05 1.34
C THR A 414 10.48 13.57 1.09
N THR A 415 11.41 12.70 1.50
CA THR A 415 11.29 11.25 1.38
C THR A 415 10.60 10.59 2.57
N ILE A 416 10.30 11.33 3.64
CA ILE A 416 9.50 10.81 4.76
C ILE A 416 8.13 10.35 4.25
N ASP A 417 7.73 9.14 4.61
CA ASP A 417 6.43 8.59 4.24
C ASP A 417 5.35 8.88 5.28
N PHE A 418 5.67 8.74 6.57
CA PHE A 418 4.70 8.88 7.67
C PHE A 418 5.30 9.62 8.85
N ALA A 419 4.41 10.28 9.62
CA ALA A 419 4.71 10.75 10.96
C ALA A 419 3.90 9.94 11.98
N ALA A 420 4.52 9.54 13.09
CA ALA A 420 3.86 8.77 14.13
C ALA A 420 4.36 9.17 15.54
N PRO A 421 3.63 8.82 16.62
CA PRO A 421 4.03 9.12 17.99
C PRO A 421 5.41 8.55 18.32
N GLY A 422 6.34 9.39 18.80
CA GLY A 422 7.70 8.97 19.08
C GLY A 422 8.36 9.73 20.24
N ASP A 423 7.63 10.62 20.89
CA ASP A 423 8.11 11.42 22.03
C ASP A 423 7.33 11.02 23.29
N GLN A 424 8.01 10.67 24.38
CA GLN A 424 7.43 10.20 25.63
C GLN A 424 6.48 9.00 25.46
N ILE A 425 6.95 7.97 24.75
CA ILE A 425 6.16 6.76 24.47
C ILE A 425 6.36 5.74 25.58
N TYR A 426 5.25 5.35 26.17
CA TYR A 426 5.17 4.31 27.19
C TYR A 426 5.01 2.94 26.54
N SER A 427 5.85 1.96 26.90
CA SER A 427 5.74 0.60 26.37
C SER A 427 6.38 -0.45 27.27
N THR A 428 6.21 -1.73 26.91
CA THR A 428 6.78 -2.88 27.62
C THR A 428 8.31 -2.83 27.65
N ALA A 429 8.89 -3.31 28.75
CA ALA A 429 10.33 -3.40 28.92
C ALA A 429 10.68 -4.69 29.70
N PRO A 430 11.88 -5.28 29.49
CA PRO A 430 12.22 -6.53 30.16
C PRO A 430 12.21 -6.40 31.68
N LEU A 431 11.49 -7.32 32.33
CA LEU A 431 11.35 -7.39 33.80
C LEU A 431 12.67 -7.51 34.54
N LEU A 432 13.70 -8.01 33.86
CA LEU A 432 15.05 -8.11 34.46
C LEU A 432 15.69 -6.74 34.72
N PHE A 433 15.37 -5.74 33.88
CA PHE A 433 15.98 -4.41 33.94
C PHE A 433 15.01 -3.36 34.50
N TYR A 434 13.73 -3.54 34.28
CA TYR A 434 12.64 -2.62 34.66
C TYR A 434 11.64 -3.36 35.55
N LEU A 435 11.65 -3.15 36.83
CA LEU A 435 10.81 -3.89 37.79
C LEU A 435 9.32 -3.70 37.58
N SER A 436 8.91 -2.55 37.05
CA SER A 436 7.51 -2.32 36.62
C SER A 436 7.12 -3.10 35.38
N GLY A 437 8.06 -3.57 34.57
CA GLY A 437 7.84 -4.15 33.25
C GLY A 437 7.60 -3.11 32.14
N TYR A 438 7.72 -1.81 32.44
CA TYR A 438 7.42 -0.73 31.49
C TYR A 438 8.47 0.37 31.55
N ALA A 439 8.66 1.01 30.38
CA ALA A 439 9.57 2.15 30.27
C ALA A 439 8.95 3.24 29.37
N VAL A 440 9.44 4.47 29.54
CA VAL A 440 9.16 5.59 28.63
C VAL A 440 10.41 5.84 27.79
N ALA A 441 10.25 5.93 26.48
CA ALA A 441 11.35 6.19 25.56
C ALA A 441 10.95 7.21 24.48
N ASP A 442 11.97 7.88 23.94
CA ASP A 442 11.88 8.87 22.87
C ASP A 442 12.66 8.39 21.65
N GLY A 443 12.14 8.59 20.45
CA GLY A 443 12.85 8.23 19.22
C GLY A 443 11.93 8.01 18.02
N THR A 444 12.47 8.14 16.82
CA THR A 444 11.84 7.61 15.63
C THR A 444 11.72 6.09 15.69
N SER A 445 12.51 5.47 16.57
CA SER A 445 12.43 4.06 16.95
C SER A 445 11.08 3.69 17.57
N MET A 446 10.44 4.60 18.32
CA MET A 446 9.11 4.43 18.92
C MET A 446 8.00 4.80 17.95
N ALA A 447 8.26 5.70 17.01
CA ALA A 447 7.32 6.05 15.94
C ALA A 447 7.11 4.92 14.93
N THR A 448 8.19 4.25 14.54
CA THR A 448 8.19 3.17 13.54
C THR A 448 7.25 2.01 13.88
N PRO A 449 7.22 1.46 15.11
CA PRO A 449 6.32 0.37 15.46
C PRO A 449 4.84 0.75 15.44
N HIS A 450 4.48 2.01 15.69
CA HIS A 450 3.10 2.47 15.49
C HIS A 450 2.66 2.27 14.03
N VAL A 451 3.52 2.64 13.09
CA VAL A 451 3.26 2.46 11.64
C VAL A 451 3.26 0.98 11.26
N SER A 452 4.17 0.17 11.83
CA SER A 452 4.21 -1.28 11.61
C SER A 452 2.96 -1.99 12.14
N GLY A 453 2.40 -1.52 13.27
CA GLY A 453 1.12 -2.00 13.80
C GLY A 453 -0.05 -1.70 12.87
N VAL A 454 -0.12 -0.47 12.30
CA VAL A 454 -1.15 -0.14 11.29
C VAL A 454 -0.98 -0.98 10.03
N ALA A 455 0.24 -1.20 9.57
CA ALA A 455 0.51 -2.11 8.45
C ALA A 455 0.00 -3.53 8.73
N ALA A 456 0.17 -4.03 9.98
CA ALA A 456 -0.35 -5.33 10.40
C ALA A 456 -1.88 -5.36 10.42
N LEU A 457 -2.55 -4.30 10.86
CA LEU A 457 -4.01 -4.20 10.78
C LEU A 457 -4.50 -4.25 9.32
N ILE A 458 -3.92 -3.45 8.43
CA ILE A 458 -4.26 -3.47 7.01
C ILE A 458 -4.02 -4.85 6.41
N LYS A 459 -2.85 -5.44 6.64
CA LYS A 459 -2.53 -6.78 6.13
C LYS A 459 -3.49 -7.85 6.64
N SER A 460 -4.01 -7.69 7.88
CA SER A 460 -4.96 -8.64 8.46
C SER A 460 -6.34 -8.63 7.76
N VAL A 461 -6.77 -7.49 7.25
CA VAL A 461 -8.04 -7.36 6.50
C VAL A 461 -7.85 -7.45 4.99
N HIS A 462 -6.62 -7.28 4.50
CA HIS A 462 -6.20 -7.45 3.10
C HIS A 462 -5.08 -8.49 2.97
N PRO A 463 -5.32 -9.76 3.30
CA PRO A 463 -4.27 -10.79 3.31
C PRO A 463 -3.61 -11.02 1.94
N GLU A 464 -4.30 -10.68 0.85
CA GLU A 464 -3.80 -10.77 -0.53
C GLU A 464 -2.80 -9.65 -0.90
N TYR A 465 -2.71 -8.56 -0.14
CA TYR A 465 -1.85 -7.44 -0.47
C TYR A 465 -0.37 -7.80 -0.23
N THR A 466 0.46 -7.42 -1.19
CA THR A 466 1.91 -7.37 -1.01
C THR A 466 2.31 -6.23 -0.08
N GLY A 467 3.51 -6.27 0.48
CA GLY A 467 4.02 -5.19 1.33
C GLY A 467 3.97 -3.81 0.67
N ALA A 468 4.28 -3.73 -0.64
CA ALA A 468 4.16 -2.48 -1.40
C ALA A 468 2.72 -1.97 -1.43
N GLN A 469 1.74 -2.85 -1.67
CA GLN A 469 0.32 -2.47 -1.67
C GLN A 469 -0.18 -2.05 -0.29
N VAL A 470 0.32 -2.69 0.79
CA VAL A 470 0.04 -2.25 2.17
C VAL A 470 0.56 -0.83 2.37
N ILE A 471 1.82 -0.54 2.00
CA ILE A 471 2.42 0.80 2.12
C ILE A 471 1.65 1.82 1.28
N ASP A 472 1.25 1.49 0.05
CA ASP A 472 0.47 2.38 -0.81
C ASP A 472 -0.90 2.71 -0.22
N LEU A 473 -1.59 1.72 0.37
CA LEU A 473 -2.86 1.96 1.05
C LEU A 473 -2.66 2.83 2.30
N MET A 474 -1.61 2.58 3.09
CA MET A 474 -1.25 3.45 4.22
C MET A 474 -1.03 4.90 3.79
N LYS A 475 -0.30 5.15 2.69
CA LYS A 475 -0.09 6.51 2.13
C LYS A 475 -1.42 7.18 1.76
N LYS A 476 -2.33 6.42 1.16
CA LYS A 476 -3.66 6.91 0.81
C LYS A 476 -4.50 7.26 2.05
N GLN A 477 -4.47 6.42 3.08
CA GLN A 477 -5.21 6.66 4.34
C GLN A 477 -4.63 7.83 5.11
N ALA A 478 -3.31 7.91 5.26
CA ALA A 478 -2.62 9.02 5.93
C ALA A 478 -2.95 10.37 5.30
N ALA A 479 -3.05 10.44 3.97
CA ALA A 479 -3.40 11.67 3.25
C ALA A 479 -4.82 12.16 3.54
N ARG A 480 -5.76 11.26 3.85
CA ARG A 480 -7.14 11.64 4.24
C ARG A 480 -7.20 12.23 5.65
N ASN A 481 -6.42 11.68 6.56
CA ASN A 481 -6.41 12.08 7.98
C ASN A 481 -5.65 13.39 8.23
N TYR A 482 -5.03 13.92 7.20
CA TYR A 482 -4.20 15.11 7.22
C TYR A 482 -4.92 16.40 7.66
N GLY A 483 -6.23 16.55 7.39
CA GLY A 483 -7.02 17.75 7.73
C GLY A 483 -7.60 17.73 9.14
N GLU A 484 -7.70 16.58 9.78
CA GLU A 484 -8.35 16.41 11.08
C GLU A 484 -7.44 16.73 12.26
N LEU A 485 -6.14 16.59 12.09
CA LEU A 485 -5.14 16.80 13.14
C LEU A 485 -4.65 18.25 13.23
N ASN A 486 -5.38 19.26 12.83
CA ASN A 486 -5.13 20.72 13.01
C ASN A 486 -3.70 21.11 13.50
N ALA A 487 -2.70 20.40 13.02
CA ALA A 487 -1.33 20.63 13.41
C ALA A 487 -0.80 21.84 12.65
N PRO A 488 -0.14 22.81 13.30
CA PRO A 488 0.48 23.94 12.64
C PRO A 488 1.78 23.52 11.90
N TRP A 489 1.71 22.48 11.10
CA TRP A 489 2.85 21.87 10.44
C TRP A 489 2.92 22.36 9.02
N ASP A 490 3.76 23.31 8.82
CA ASP A 490 4.03 23.88 7.53
C ASP A 490 5.12 23.05 6.85
N GLY A 491 4.76 22.00 6.14
CA GLY A 491 5.68 21.31 5.26
C GLY A 491 5.50 19.80 5.21
N LYS A 492 5.46 19.28 3.97
CA LYS A 492 5.41 17.83 3.69
C LYS A 492 6.67 17.12 4.16
N GLU A 493 7.80 17.83 4.26
CA GLU A 493 9.09 17.32 4.70
C GLU A 493 9.12 16.85 6.16
N TYR A 494 8.15 17.25 6.99
CA TYR A 494 8.09 16.84 8.40
C TYR A 494 7.17 15.66 8.68
N ARG A 495 6.27 15.34 7.77
CA ARG A 495 5.16 14.39 8.01
C ARG A 495 4.88 13.43 6.85
N GLY A 496 5.57 13.58 5.72
CA GLY A 496 5.35 12.79 4.54
C GLY A 496 3.90 12.86 4.04
N ASN A 497 3.25 11.72 3.89
CA ASN A 497 1.83 11.63 3.50
C ASN A 497 0.88 11.98 4.65
N GLY A 498 1.31 11.91 5.91
CA GLY A 498 0.50 12.30 7.04
C GLY A 498 0.58 11.33 8.22
N PHE A 499 -0.47 11.32 9.01
CA PHE A 499 -0.64 10.53 10.23
C PHE A 499 -1.62 9.38 9.98
N LEU A 500 -1.30 8.21 10.49
CA LEU A 500 -2.15 7.02 10.34
C LEU A 500 -3.14 6.90 11.50
N ASP A 501 -4.28 6.27 11.22
CA ASP A 501 -5.32 5.93 12.19
C ASP A 501 -5.57 4.42 12.12
N ALA A 502 -5.41 3.73 13.25
CA ALA A 502 -5.60 2.28 13.34
C ALA A 502 -7.07 1.87 13.09
N LEU A 503 -8.02 2.73 13.49
CA LEU A 503 -9.44 2.46 13.25
C LEU A 503 -9.77 2.54 11.75
N ASP A 504 -9.21 3.53 11.03
CA ASP A 504 -9.36 3.63 9.58
C ASP A 504 -8.77 2.40 8.85
N ALA A 505 -7.66 1.86 9.35
CA ALA A 505 -7.03 0.66 8.78
C ALA A 505 -7.98 -0.56 8.73
N VAL A 506 -8.94 -0.64 9.63
CA VAL A 506 -9.89 -1.77 9.72
C VAL A 506 -11.31 -1.42 9.26
N LEU A 507 -11.62 -0.14 9.02
CA LEU A 507 -12.95 0.30 8.60
C LEU A 507 -12.99 0.82 7.15
N LYS A 508 -11.89 1.39 6.64
CA LYS A 508 -11.83 2.03 5.33
C LYS A 508 -11.13 1.19 4.30
N ASP A 509 -11.49 1.42 3.02
CA ASP A 509 -10.91 0.71 1.87
C ASP A 509 -11.01 -0.83 2.00
N GLN A 510 -12.07 -1.30 2.64
CA GLN A 510 -12.27 -2.73 2.86
C GLN A 510 -12.48 -3.46 1.53
N PRO A 511 -12.09 -4.75 1.43
CA PRO A 511 -12.40 -5.57 0.27
C PRO A 511 -13.92 -5.64 0.08
N ARG A 512 -14.41 -5.20 -1.10
CA ARG A 512 -15.84 -5.08 -1.37
C ARG A 512 -16.38 -6.23 -2.19
N PRO A 513 -17.63 -6.66 -1.94
CA PRO A 513 -18.35 -7.51 -2.87
C PRO A 513 -18.44 -6.91 -4.27
N VAL A 514 -18.48 -7.75 -5.28
CA VAL A 514 -18.67 -7.34 -6.69
C VAL A 514 -20.02 -7.84 -7.14
N ILE A 515 -20.95 -6.93 -7.38
CA ILE A 515 -22.26 -7.24 -7.94
C ILE A 515 -22.09 -7.38 -9.44
N GLY A 516 -22.42 -8.57 -9.97
CA GLY A 516 -22.42 -8.85 -11.38
C GLY A 516 -23.64 -8.22 -12.09
N GLN A 517 -23.74 -8.46 -13.37
CA GLN A 517 -24.84 -7.95 -14.17
C GLN A 517 -26.20 -8.42 -13.62
N ILE A 518 -27.16 -7.51 -13.50
CA ILE A 518 -28.54 -7.82 -13.16
C ILE A 518 -29.24 -8.18 -14.46
N GLU A 519 -29.81 -9.37 -14.51
CA GLU A 519 -30.44 -9.93 -15.70
C GLU A 519 -31.92 -10.26 -15.46
N TYR A 520 -32.69 -10.26 -16.52
CA TYR A 520 -34.09 -10.66 -16.51
C TYR A 520 -34.39 -11.76 -17.53
N SER A 521 -35.49 -12.45 -17.34
CA SER A 521 -36.04 -13.42 -18.27
C SER A 521 -37.56 -13.35 -18.23
N ARG A 522 -38.21 -13.51 -19.41
CA ARG A 522 -39.67 -13.59 -19.53
C ARG A 522 -40.17 -15.03 -19.50
N ASP A 523 -39.31 -15.98 -19.73
CA ASP A 523 -39.65 -17.41 -19.83
C ASP A 523 -38.87 -18.31 -18.85
N GLY A 524 -38.04 -17.70 -18.00
CA GLY A 524 -37.17 -18.39 -17.05
C GLY A 524 -35.99 -19.12 -17.67
N THR A 525 -35.80 -19.07 -19.00
CA THR A 525 -34.78 -19.82 -19.73
C THR A 525 -33.76 -18.95 -20.47
N ALA A 526 -34.22 -17.91 -21.18
CA ALA A 526 -33.39 -16.96 -21.89
C ALA A 526 -33.16 -15.70 -21.01
N TRP A 527 -31.90 -15.38 -20.71
CA TRP A 527 -31.53 -14.27 -19.84
C TRP A 527 -30.85 -13.16 -20.62
N ALA A 528 -31.21 -11.93 -20.31
CA ALA A 528 -30.67 -10.72 -20.92
C ALA A 528 -30.42 -9.63 -19.84
N PRO A 529 -29.53 -8.67 -20.11
CA PRO A 529 -29.36 -7.49 -19.23
C PRO A 529 -30.68 -6.78 -19.00
N LEU A 530 -30.91 -6.39 -17.73
CA LEU A 530 -32.17 -5.73 -17.36
C LEU A 530 -32.17 -4.23 -17.69
N ASP A 531 -31.03 -3.59 -17.69
CA ASP A 531 -30.90 -2.14 -17.74
C ASP A 531 -31.66 -1.52 -18.93
N GLY A 532 -32.55 -0.57 -18.64
CA GLY A 532 -33.34 0.15 -19.62
C GLY A 532 -34.49 -0.64 -20.28
N GLN A 533 -34.82 -1.86 -19.84
CA GLN A 533 -35.85 -2.70 -20.44
C GLN A 533 -37.28 -2.24 -20.10
N GLU A 534 -38.18 -2.44 -21.06
CA GLU A 534 -39.62 -2.26 -20.82
C GLU A 534 -40.26 -3.63 -20.54
N LEU A 535 -40.86 -3.75 -19.35
CA LEU A 535 -41.39 -5.01 -18.82
C LEU A 535 -42.86 -4.90 -18.43
N SER A 536 -43.61 -6.02 -18.51
CA SER A 536 -45.00 -6.12 -18.05
C SER A 536 -45.30 -7.51 -17.53
N GLY A 537 -46.29 -7.62 -16.66
CA GLY A 537 -46.75 -8.91 -16.13
C GLY A 537 -45.78 -9.50 -15.11
N SER A 538 -45.39 -10.77 -15.29
CA SER A 538 -44.43 -11.46 -14.45
C SER A 538 -43.08 -11.61 -15.15
N VAL A 539 -42.01 -11.44 -14.44
CA VAL A 539 -40.64 -11.54 -14.92
C VAL A 539 -39.77 -12.31 -13.94
N SER A 540 -38.81 -13.06 -14.41
CA SER A 540 -37.76 -13.65 -13.57
C SER A 540 -36.53 -12.73 -13.58
N VAL A 541 -35.90 -12.56 -12.44
CA VAL A 541 -34.69 -11.71 -12.26
C VAL A 541 -33.58 -12.48 -11.55
N ARG A 542 -32.35 -12.22 -11.94
CA ARG A 542 -31.19 -12.83 -11.27
C ARG A 542 -29.98 -11.89 -11.22
N ALA A 543 -29.11 -12.11 -10.25
CA ALA A 543 -27.80 -11.52 -10.17
C ALA A 543 -26.83 -12.45 -9.44
N THR A 544 -25.54 -12.31 -9.69
CA THR A 544 -24.49 -12.95 -8.91
C THR A 544 -23.70 -11.88 -8.18
N VAL A 545 -23.33 -12.17 -6.93
CA VAL A 545 -22.45 -11.33 -6.13
C VAL A 545 -21.23 -12.17 -5.76
N GLY A 546 -20.06 -11.74 -6.18
CA GLY A 546 -18.79 -12.41 -5.93
C GLY A 546 -17.92 -11.65 -4.94
N GLY A 547 -16.78 -12.24 -4.56
CA GLY A 547 -15.80 -11.63 -3.65
C GLY A 547 -16.12 -11.82 -2.17
N PRO A 548 -15.67 -10.91 -1.32
CA PRO A 548 -15.81 -11.02 0.13
C PRO A 548 -17.23 -10.65 0.61
N VAL A 549 -18.22 -11.43 0.19
CA VAL A 549 -19.64 -11.22 0.52
C VAL A 549 -20.08 -12.09 1.69
N THR A 550 -20.85 -11.55 2.64
CA THR A 550 -21.46 -12.29 3.76
C THR A 550 -22.95 -12.51 3.56
N SER A 551 -23.62 -11.58 2.90
CA SER A 551 -25.02 -11.71 2.53
C SER A 551 -25.32 -10.82 1.32
N ALA A 552 -26.35 -11.17 0.57
CA ALA A 552 -26.88 -10.29 -0.46
C ALA A 552 -28.41 -10.44 -0.54
N ARG A 553 -29.07 -9.36 -1.00
CA ARG A 553 -30.51 -9.36 -1.26
C ARG A 553 -30.84 -8.60 -2.54
N MET A 554 -31.96 -8.96 -3.11
CA MET A 554 -32.48 -8.35 -4.32
C MET A 554 -33.88 -7.79 -4.05
N LEU A 555 -34.11 -6.56 -4.45
CA LEU A 555 -35.36 -5.86 -4.28
C LEU A 555 -35.93 -5.44 -5.65
N VAL A 556 -37.24 -5.53 -5.82
CA VAL A 556 -37.98 -5.03 -6.98
C VAL A 556 -39.09 -4.11 -6.48
N GLY A 557 -39.13 -2.87 -6.96
CA GLY A 557 -40.09 -1.89 -6.48
C GLY A 557 -40.00 -1.64 -4.95
N GLY A 558 -38.82 -1.82 -4.36
CA GLY A 558 -38.57 -1.69 -2.93
C GLY A 558 -38.90 -2.94 -2.08
N SER A 559 -39.49 -3.98 -2.67
CA SER A 559 -39.83 -5.23 -1.98
C SER A 559 -38.74 -6.28 -2.21
N GLU A 560 -38.28 -6.95 -1.16
CA GLU A 560 -37.30 -8.04 -1.26
C GLU A 560 -37.92 -9.24 -1.98
N VAL A 561 -37.26 -9.69 -3.04
CA VAL A 561 -37.71 -10.84 -3.88
C VAL A 561 -36.75 -12.02 -3.80
N ALA A 562 -35.50 -11.81 -3.42
CA ALA A 562 -34.54 -12.87 -3.16
C ALA A 562 -33.50 -12.40 -2.14
N SER A 563 -32.99 -13.34 -1.35
CA SER A 563 -31.84 -13.12 -0.46
C SER A 563 -31.03 -14.42 -0.33
N GLY A 564 -29.77 -14.29 0.06
CA GLY A 564 -28.90 -15.45 0.20
C GLY A 564 -27.60 -15.13 0.94
N THR A 565 -26.94 -16.21 1.39
CA THR A 565 -25.59 -16.22 1.94
C THR A 565 -24.65 -16.96 1.00
N PRO A 566 -23.34 -16.72 1.03
CA PRO A 566 -22.41 -17.25 0.05
C PRO A 566 -22.27 -18.77 0.15
N ALA A 567 -22.20 -19.41 -1.03
CA ALA A 567 -21.65 -20.74 -1.20
C ALA A 567 -20.22 -20.57 -1.76
N GLY A 568 -19.22 -20.71 -0.88
CA GLY A 568 -17.87 -20.26 -1.17
C GLY A 568 -17.78 -18.71 -1.17
N ASN A 569 -17.26 -18.11 -2.24
CA ASN A 569 -17.15 -16.66 -2.39
C ASN A 569 -18.20 -16.07 -3.36
N VAL A 570 -19.37 -16.72 -3.52
CA VAL A 570 -20.40 -16.29 -4.46
C VAL A 570 -21.78 -16.45 -3.83
N VAL A 571 -22.62 -15.42 -3.97
CA VAL A 571 -24.08 -15.49 -3.73
C VAL A 571 -24.78 -15.41 -5.07
N THR A 572 -25.65 -16.38 -5.36
CA THR A 572 -26.54 -16.31 -6.51
C THR A 572 -27.92 -15.94 -6.04
N LEU A 573 -28.40 -14.79 -6.49
CA LEU A 573 -29.76 -14.31 -6.25
C LEU A 573 -30.61 -14.63 -7.47
N ARG A 574 -31.78 -15.23 -7.26
CA ARG A 574 -32.75 -15.48 -8.32
C ARG A 574 -34.14 -15.43 -7.74
N ALA A 575 -35.03 -14.75 -8.41
CA ALA A 575 -36.46 -14.74 -8.16
C ALA A 575 -37.17 -15.03 -9.48
N ASP A 576 -38.00 -16.06 -9.45
CA ASP A 576 -38.80 -16.45 -10.62
C ASP A 576 -40.22 -15.90 -10.50
N ASP A 577 -40.84 -15.57 -11.62
CA ASP A 577 -42.25 -15.14 -11.74
C ASP A 577 -42.61 -13.95 -10.82
N VAL A 578 -41.71 -12.99 -10.69
CA VAL A 578 -41.96 -11.74 -9.92
C VAL A 578 -43.04 -10.96 -10.62
N ASP A 579 -44.21 -10.80 -9.98
CA ASP A 579 -45.33 -10.01 -10.53
C ASP A 579 -45.06 -8.52 -10.36
N ILE A 580 -44.88 -7.81 -11.47
CA ILE A 580 -44.65 -6.37 -11.49
C ILE A 580 -45.89 -5.58 -11.95
N SER A 581 -47.06 -6.24 -12.10
CA SER A 581 -48.28 -5.62 -12.60
C SER A 581 -48.85 -4.51 -11.72
N ALA A 582 -48.52 -4.52 -10.43
CA ALA A 582 -48.88 -3.47 -9.50
C ALA A 582 -47.93 -2.25 -9.51
N LEU A 583 -46.81 -2.34 -10.22
CA LEU A 583 -45.85 -1.25 -10.38
C LEU A 583 -46.17 -0.41 -11.60
N SER A 584 -45.70 0.83 -11.64
CA SER A 584 -45.91 1.72 -12.78
C SER A 584 -44.71 2.66 -12.98
N GLY A 585 -44.49 3.06 -14.23
CA GLY A 585 -43.42 3.97 -14.58
C GLY A 585 -42.03 3.36 -14.44
N GLU A 586 -41.05 4.19 -14.19
CA GLU A 586 -39.65 3.78 -14.02
C GLU A 586 -39.46 3.09 -12.66
N GLN A 587 -38.92 1.92 -12.66
CA GLN A 587 -38.61 1.06 -11.51
C GLN A 587 -37.17 0.58 -11.59
N ALA A 588 -36.67 -0.08 -10.55
CA ALA A 588 -35.37 -0.71 -10.56
C ALA A 588 -35.38 -2.05 -9.83
N VAL A 589 -34.60 -2.99 -10.34
CA VAL A 589 -34.10 -4.10 -9.53
C VAL A 589 -32.84 -3.63 -8.84
N ARG A 590 -32.87 -3.63 -7.52
CA ARG A 590 -31.74 -3.25 -6.67
C ARG A 590 -31.15 -4.48 -5.99
N VAL A 591 -29.83 -4.64 -6.10
CA VAL A 591 -29.08 -5.66 -5.38
C VAL A 591 -28.23 -4.95 -4.33
N GLU A 592 -28.34 -5.42 -3.10
CA GLU A 592 -27.52 -4.96 -1.97
C GLU A 592 -26.72 -6.15 -1.47
N ALA A 593 -25.44 -5.93 -1.15
CA ALA A 593 -24.56 -6.95 -0.65
C ALA A 593 -23.69 -6.39 0.47
N SER A 594 -23.62 -7.15 1.57
CA SER A 594 -22.79 -6.82 2.72
C SER A 594 -21.43 -7.49 2.61
N GLY A 595 -20.39 -6.72 2.89
CA GLY A 595 -19.03 -7.18 2.99
C GLY A 595 -18.76 -8.01 4.25
N ARG A 596 -17.48 -8.22 4.56
CA ARG A 596 -17.07 -9.05 5.71
C ARG A 596 -17.06 -8.30 7.04
N ASN A 597 -17.03 -6.99 7.00
CA ASN A 597 -16.98 -6.17 8.21
C ASN A 597 -18.40 -5.83 8.69
N PRO A 598 -18.88 -6.38 9.82
CA PRO A 598 -20.21 -6.11 10.32
C PRO A 598 -20.37 -4.73 10.98
N ASP A 599 -19.28 -3.96 11.12
CA ASP A 599 -19.34 -2.61 11.70
C ASP A 599 -20.01 -1.65 10.70
N PRO A 600 -21.10 -0.95 11.09
CA PRO A 600 -21.83 -0.06 10.18
C PRO A 600 -21.01 1.16 9.70
N ARG A 601 -19.84 1.40 10.29
CA ARG A 601 -18.90 2.44 9.85
C ARG A 601 -17.97 1.96 8.74
N ALA A 602 -17.89 0.65 8.48
CA ALA A 602 -17.10 0.08 7.41
C ALA A 602 -17.68 0.48 6.05
N ASP A 603 -16.81 0.54 5.05
CA ASP A 603 -17.14 0.96 3.70
C ASP A 603 -17.25 -0.21 2.71
N ASP A 604 -17.47 -1.42 3.20
CA ASP A 604 -17.47 -2.66 2.38
C ASP A 604 -18.85 -3.12 1.90
N ASP A 605 -19.93 -2.49 2.32
CA ASP A 605 -21.25 -2.72 1.75
C ASP A 605 -21.39 -2.08 0.37
N VAL A 606 -22.04 -2.77 -0.55
CA VAL A 606 -22.24 -2.29 -1.92
C VAL A 606 -23.68 -2.45 -2.36
N ALA A 607 -24.14 -1.57 -3.27
CA ALA A 607 -25.41 -1.71 -3.93
C ALA A 607 -25.28 -1.38 -5.42
N ALA A 608 -26.04 -2.11 -6.23
CA ALA A 608 -26.20 -1.83 -7.66
C ALA A 608 -27.69 -1.83 -8.03
N SER A 609 -28.06 -1.01 -9.00
CA SER A 609 -29.44 -0.94 -9.50
C SER A 609 -29.44 -1.04 -11.02
N ALA A 610 -30.38 -1.82 -11.55
CA ALA A 610 -30.68 -1.85 -12.98
C ALA A 610 -32.11 -1.32 -13.17
N PRO A 611 -32.27 -0.15 -13.80
CA PRO A 611 -33.58 0.43 -14.05
C PRO A 611 -34.34 -0.35 -15.13
N PHE A 612 -35.66 -0.35 -15.02
CA PHE A 612 -36.57 -0.82 -16.03
C PHE A 612 -37.86 0.01 -16.00
N THR A 613 -38.58 0.03 -17.12
CA THR A 613 -39.89 0.69 -17.17
C THR A 613 -40.98 -0.37 -17.12
N VAL A 614 -41.96 -0.18 -16.28
CA VAL A 614 -43.16 -1.03 -16.32
C VAL A 614 -44.05 -0.48 -17.39
N ALA A 615 -44.28 -1.29 -18.42
CA ALA A 615 -45.26 -0.99 -19.45
C ALA A 615 -46.62 -0.79 -18.77
N SER A 616 -47.13 0.42 -18.84
CA SER A 616 -48.53 0.65 -18.44
C SER A 616 -49.42 -0.32 -19.17
N GLY A 617 -50.22 -1.14 -18.45
CA GLY A 617 -51.13 -2.10 -19.04
C GLY A 617 -52.29 -1.44 -19.80
N GLY A 618 -51.95 -0.84 -20.90
CA GLY A 618 -52.76 -0.22 -21.90
C GLY A 618 -51.87 -0.18 -23.15
N GLU A 619 -52.26 -0.90 -24.17
CA GLU A 619 -51.62 -0.91 -25.47
C GLU A 619 -51.20 0.50 -25.92
N ASP A 620 -49.93 0.90 -25.70
CA ASP A 620 -49.32 1.98 -26.47
C ASP A 620 -48.63 1.42 -27.73
N THR A 621 -49.39 0.63 -28.52
CA THR A 621 -49.09 0.43 -29.92
C THR A 621 -49.66 1.65 -30.65
N HIS A 622 -49.11 2.82 -30.44
CA HIS A 622 -49.28 3.91 -31.40
C HIS A 622 -48.27 3.73 -32.56
N GLU A 623 -48.35 2.62 -33.28
CA GLU A 623 -48.09 2.65 -34.71
C GLU A 623 -49.06 3.68 -35.32
N ALA A 624 -48.52 4.62 -36.13
CA ALA A 624 -49.25 5.75 -36.65
C ALA A 624 -50.60 5.30 -37.21
N VAL A 625 -51.67 5.65 -36.52
CA VAL A 625 -53.00 5.66 -37.12
C VAL A 625 -52.88 6.48 -38.39
N ALA A 626 -53.35 5.93 -39.54
CA ALA A 626 -53.34 6.63 -40.80
C ALA A 626 -53.81 8.08 -40.59
N GLY A 627 -52.98 9.03 -40.96
CA GLY A 627 -53.23 10.44 -40.73
C GLY A 627 -52.36 11.30 -41.65
N GLN A 628 -52.38 12.60 -41.41
CA GLN A 628 -51.57 13.53 -42.20
C GLN A 628 -51.07 14.72 -41.32
N TRP A 629 -49.86 15.18 -41.67
CA TRP A 629 -49.34 16.43 -41.14
C TRP A 629 -50.13 17.63 -41.61
N VAL A 630 -50.54 18.52 -40.69
CA VAL A 630 -51.21 19.79 -41.00
C VAL A 630 -50.42 20.92 -40.39
N SER A 631 -50.26 22.01 -41.10
CA SER A 631 -49.64 23.24 -40.55
C SER A 631 -50.61 24.41 -40.66
N ASP A 632 -50.55 25.25 -39.64
CA ASP A 632 -51.27 26.53 -39.57
C ASP A 632 -50.38 27.64 -39.03
N SER A 633 -50.91 28.79 -38.66
CA SER A 633 -50.14 29.93 -38.17
C SER A 633 -49.49 29.70 -36.77
N LEU A 634 -49.85 28.64 -36.09
CA LEU A 634 -49.34 28.29 -34.76
C LEU A 634 -48.28 27.17 -34.79
N GLY A 635 -48.28 26.31 -35.84
CA GLY A 635 -47.30 25.26 -35.95
C GLY A 635 -47.78 24.06 -36.74
N TRP A 636 -47.01 22.96 -36.63
CA TRP A 636 -47.36 21.66 -37.20
C TRP A 636 -48.10 20.81 -36.18
N TRP A 637 -49.13 20.05 -36.64
CA TRP A 637 -49.84 19.07 -35.81
C TRP A 637 -50.27 17.88 -36.69
N TRP A 638 -50.50 16.73 -36.03
CA TRP A 638 -50.94 15.51 -36.71
C TRP A 638 -52.42 15.32 -36.65
N ARG A 639 -53.05 15.14 -37.75
CA ARG A 639 -54.46 14.82 -37.86
C ARG A 639 -54.63 13.36 -38.16
N ASN A 640 -55.19 12.59 -37.22
CA ASN A 640 -55.62 11.20 -37.40
C ASN A 640 -56.69 11.06 -38.47
N ALA A 641 -56.76 9.83 -39.06
CA ALA A 641 -57.78 9.58 -40.12
C ALA A 641 -59.23 9.74 -39.64
N ASP A 642 -59.50 9.57 -38.37
CA ASP A 642 -60.77 9.82 -37.72
C ASP A 642 -61.04 11.27 -37.41
N GLY A 643 -60.09 12.16 -37.70
CA GLY A 643 -60.22 13.61 -37.49
C GLY A 643 -59.76 14.11 -36.10
N THR A 644 -59.38 13.21 -35.21
CA THR A 644 -58.77 13.53 -33.91
C THR A 644 -57.31 13.96 -34.06
N TYR A 645 -56.68 14.45 -32.97
CA TYR A 645 -55.25 14.80 -32.93
C TYR A 645 -54.63 14.43 -31.60
N PRO A 646 -53.33 14.10 -31.54
CA PRO A 646 -52.64 13.85 -30.31
C PRO A 646 -52.42 15.16 -29.53
N ALA A 647 -52.58 15.10 -28.21
CA ALA A 647 -52.30 16.25 -27.32
C ALA A 647 -51.71 15.74 -25.99
N SER A 648 -50.72 16.46 -25.47
CA SER A 648 -49.98 16.05 -24.25
C SER A 648 -49.45 14.66 -24.29
N THR A 649 -48.98 14.16 -25.45
CA THR A 649 -48.54 12.80 -25.68
C THR A 649 -47.39 12.75 -26.67
N SER A 650 -46.67 11.64 -26.69
CA SER A 650 -45.72 11.29 -27.75
C SER A 650 -46.31 10.22 -28.68
N MET A 651 -45.97 10.28 -29.97
CA MET A 651 -46.48 9.32 -30.96
C MET A 651 -45.42 9.03 -32.03
N ARG A 652 -45.27 7.78 -32.47
CA ARG A 652 -44.42 7.42 -33.60
C ARG A 652 -45.19 7.64 -34.93
N ILE A 653 -44.59 8.40 -35.81
CA ILE A 653 -45.11 8.68 -37.15
C ILE A 653 -44.02 8.42 -38.17
N GLY A 654 -44.22 7.43 -39.03
CA GLY A 654 -43.22 7.02 -40.05
C GLY A 654 -41.91 6.49 -39.43
N GLY A 655 -41.96 5.90 -38.23
CA GLY A 655 -40.81 5.36 -37.52
C GLY A 655 -40.16 6.33 -36.55
N GLU A 656 -40.40 7.62 -36.65
CA GLU A 656 -39.83 8.67 -35.83
C GLU A 656 -40.78 9.06 -34.68
N LEU A 657 -40.20 9.36 -33.49
CA LEU A 657 -40.97 9.77 -32.31
C LEU A 657 -41.16 11.29 -32.29
N TYR A 658 -42.45 11.72 -32.23
CA TYR A 658 -42.85 13.09 -32.12
C TYR A 658 -43.55 13.35 -30.80
N ARG A 659 -43.41 14.57 -30.26
CA ARG A 659 -44.13 14.99 -29.07
C ARG A 659 -45.11 16.12 -29.45
N PHE A 660 -46.28 16.07 -28.81
CA PHE A 660 -47.30 17.06 -29.01
C PHE A 660 -47.66 17.75 -27.69
N ASP A 661 -47.80 19.08 -27.76
CA ASP A 661 -48.18 19.91 -26.60
C ASP A 661 -49.64 19.69 -26.21
N ALA A 662 -50.11 20.39 -25.13
CA ALA A 662 -51.47 20.28 -24.68
C ALA A 662 -52.53 20.79 -25.71
N ARG A 663 -52.12 21.49 -26.75
CA ARG A 663 -52.98 22.02 -27.83
C ARG A 663 -52.90 21.11 -29.06
N GLY A 664 -52.05 20.06 -29.04
CA GLY A 664 -51.82 19.16 -30.13
C GLY A 664 -50.79 19.60 -31.16
N TYR A 665 -49.98 20.65 -30.89
CA TYR A 665 -48.90 21.07 -31.79
C TYR A 665 -47.64 20.32 -31.49
N MET A 666 -46.93 19.98 -32.57
CA MET A 666 -45.66 19.32 -32.54
C MET A 666 -44.59 20.16 -31.81
N VAL A 667 -43.92 19.56 -30.86
CA VAL A 667 -42.90 20.24 -30.07
C VAL A 667 -41.54 20.14 -30.75
N THR A 668 -40.73 21.20 -30.65
CA THR A 668 -39.34 21.25 -31.13
C THR A 668 -38.44 21.84 -30.03
N GLY A 669 -37.14 21.52 -30.09
CA GLY A 669 -36.19 21.99 -29.06
C GLY A 669 -36.10 21.06 -27.86
N TRP A 670 -35.58 21.57 -26.77
CA TRP A 670 -35.38 20.81 -25.52
C TRP A 670 -36.69 20.60 -24.75
N VAL A 671 -36.92 19.37 -24.35
CA VAL A 671 -38.09 18.93 -23.55
C VAL A 671 -37.58 18.18 -22.33
N SER A 672 -38.10 18.53 -21.16
CA SER A 672 -37.85 17.81 -19.90
C SER A 672 -39.06 16.95 -19.57
N GLU A 673 -38.81 15.65 -19.39
CA GLU A 673 -39.86 14.68 -19.05
C GLU A 673 -39.27 13.64 -18.06
N GLY A 674 -39.96 13.35 -16.97
CA GLY A 674 -39.50 12.42 -15.94
C GLY A 674 -38.12 12.75 -15.34
N GLY A 675 -37.72 14.05 -15.31
CA GLY A 675 -36.40 14.47 -14.84
C GLY A 675 -35.26 14.30 -15.85
N ARG A 676 -35.53 13.83 -17.04
CA ARG A 676 -34.59 13.68 -18.15
C ARG A 676 -34.83 14.73 -19.23
N TRP A 677 -33.80 15.09 -19.98
CA TRP A 677 -33.89 16.00 -21.11
C TRP A 677 -33.83 15.26 -22.42
N TYR A 678 -34.69 15.66 -23.36
CA TYR A 678 -34.76 15.14 -24.71
C TYR A 678 -34.70 16.32 -25.67
N TYR A 679 -34.24 16.08 -26.89
CA TYR A 679 -34.18 17.11 -27.92
C TYR A 679 -34.96 16.67 -29.16
N HIS A 680 -35.92 17.53 -29.53
CA HIS A 680 -36.69 17.37 -30.78
C HIS A 680 -36.13 18.33 -31.82
N GLY A 681 -35.66 17.80 -32.93
CA GLY A 681 -35.11 18.61 -34.03
C GLY A 681 -36.11 19.57 -34.65
N ALA A 682 -35.67 20.33 -35.65
CA ALA A 682 -36.56 21.25 -36.40
C ALA A 682 -37.69 20.53 -37.16
N SER A 683 -37.53 19.24 -37.46
CA SER A 683 -38.57 18.36 -38.00
C SER A 683 -39.60 17.93 -36.96
N GLY A 684 -39.35 18.14 -35.67
CA GLY A 684 -40.09 17.62 -34.54
C GLY A 684 -39.77 16.20 -34.15
N ALA A 685 -38.99 15.46 -34.94
CA ALA A 685 -38.53 14.13 -34.59
C ALA A 685 -37.55 14.19 -33.41
N GLN A 686 -37.67 13.26 -32.46
CA GLN A 686 -36.72 13.12 -31.35
C GLN A 686 -35.34 12.75 -31.90
N ALA A 687 -34.35 13.48 -31.47
CA ALA A 687 -32.98 13.22 -31.86
C ALA A 687 -32.34 12.15 -30.99
N SER A 688 -31.33 11.44 -31.51
CA SER A 688 -30.48 10.49 -30.82
C SER A 688 -29.03 10.64 -31.30
N GLY A 689 -28.05 10.15 -30.52
CA GLY A 689 -26.63 10.32 -30.82
C GLY A 689 -26.15 11.76 -30.60
N TRP A 690 -25.08 12.14 -31.33
CA TRP A 690 -24.53 13.47 -31.24
C TRP A 690 -25.42 14.54 -31.90
N VAL A 691 -25.73 15.60 -31.16
CA VAL A 691 -26.50 16.73 -31.65
C VAL A 691 -25.82 18.05 -31.28
N SER A 692 -25.76 18.99 -32.26
CA SER A 692 -25.22 20.32 -31.98
C SER A 692 -26.38 21.32 -31.91
N VAL A 693 -26.50 22.00 -30.77
CA VAL A 693 -27.52 22.99 -30.52
C VAL A 693 -26.85 24.31 -30.16
N GLY A 694 -27.02 25.33 -30.97
CA GLY A 694 -26.39 26.64 -30.76
C GLY A 694 -24.85 26.63 -30.74
N GLY A 695 -24.22 25.64 -31.40
CA GLY A 695 -22.76 25.45 -31.42
C GLY A 695 -22.21 24.62 -30.27
N THR A 696 -23.06 24.18 -29.35
CA THR A 696 -22.69 23.25 -28.26
C THR A 696 -23.12 21.84 -28.63
N TRP A 697 -22.22 20.89 -28.41
CA TRP A 697 -22.49 19.48 -28.65
C TRP A 697 -23.07 18.80 -27.41
N TYR A 698 -24.07 17.96 -27.63
CA TYR A 698 -24.74 17.10 -26.65
C TYR A 698 -24.78 15.67 -27.19
N TYR A 699 -24.83 14.71 -26.31
CA TYR A 699 -25.05 13.31 -26.68
C TYR A 699 -26.38 12.84 -26.13
N LEU A 700 -27.21 12.32 -27.00
CA LEU A 700 -28.51 11.75 -26.66
C LEU A 700 -28.40 10.24 -26.83
N ASP A 701 -28.72 9.53 -25.77
CA ASP A 701 -28.65 8.06 -25.76
C ASP A 701 -29.45 7.46 -26.93
N PRO A 702 -28.85 6.60 -27.75
CA PRO A 702 -29.49 6.11 -28.97
C PRO A 702 -30.78 5.35 -28.72
N ASP A 703 -30.91 4.66 -27.59
CA ASP A 703 -32.04 3.79 -27.30
C ASP A 703 -33.19 4.58 -26.64
N SER A 704 -32.89 5.45 -25.71
CA SER A 704 -33.88 6.22 -24.96
C SER A 704 -34.10 7.63 -25.47
N GLY A 705 -33.18 8.20 -26.26
CA GLY A 705 -33.15 9.61 -26.65
C GLY A 705 -32.84 10.57 -25.52
N ALA A 706 -32.54 10.09 -24.33
CA ALA A 706 -32.26 10.94 -23.15
C ALA A 706 -30.88 11.58 -23.26
N MET A 707 -30.75 12.83 -22.83
CA MET A 707 -29.48 13.56 -22.78
C MET A 707 -28.55 12.94 -21.74
N ALA A 708 -27.35 12.58 -22.18
CA ALA A 708 -26.29 12.06 -21.32
C ALA A 708 -25.57 13.16 -20.55
N SER A 709 -25.03 12.82 -19.38
CA SER A 709 -24.13 13.67 -18.57
C SER A 709 -23.06 12.79 -17.89
N GLY A 710 -21.93 13.38 -17.54
CA GLY A 710 -20.78 12.66 -17.00
C GLY A 710 -19.94 12.03 -18.11
N TRP A 711 -19.18 10.99 -17.76
CA TRP A 711 -18.34 10.25 -18.69
C TRP A 711 -19.16 9.30 -19.55
N VAL A 712 -18.94 9.34 -20.86
CA VAL A 712 -19.60 8.47 -21.84
C VAL A 712 -18.54 7.81 -22.71
N ASN A 713 -18.60 6.47 -22.81
CA ASN A 713 -17.74 5.70 -23.70
C ASN A 713 -18.49 5.36 -25.00
N LEU A 714 -17.98 5.80 -26.12
CA LEU A 714 -18.54 5.53 -27.43
C LEU A 714 -17.48 4.78 -28.25
N GLU A 715 -17.72 3.48 -28.47
CA GLU A 715 -16.82 2.62 -29.23
C GLU A 715 -15.34 2.69 -28.78
N GLY A 716 -15.11 2.74 -27.46
CA GLY A 716 -13.77 2.79 -26.88
C GLY A 716 -13.18 4.20 -26.74
N THR A 717 -13.90 5.24 -27.18
CA THR A 717 -13.50 6.65 -27.00
C THR A 717 -14.33 7.28 -25.89
N TRP A 718 -13.66 7.85 -24.90
CA TRP A 718 -14.31 8.53 -23.78
C TRP A 718 -14.56 10.01 -24.08
N TYR A 719 -15.73 10.51 -23.69
CA TYR A 719 -16.17 11.89 -23.74
C TYR A 719 -16.71 12.32 -22.37
N TYR A 720 -16.69 13.58 -22.08
CA TYR A 720 -17.30 14.13 -20.87
C TYR A 720 -18.35 15.19 -21.19
N LEU A 721 -19.56 14.97 -20.69
CA LEU A 721 -20.67 15.91 -20.78
C LEU A 721 -20.88 16.51 -19.38
N ASP A 722 -20.91 17.83 -19.25
CA ASP A 722 -21.15 18.46 -17.95
C ASP A 722 -22.60 18.26 -17.45
N ALA A 723 -22.89 18.77 -16.28
CA ALA A 723 -24.24 18.63 -15.68
C ALA A 723 -25.38 19.24 -16.54
N SER A 724 -25.06 20.11 -17.48
CA SER A 724 -26.01 20.64 -18.45
C SER A 724 -26.12 19.76 -19.73
N GLY A 725 -25.36 18.68 -19.80
CA GLY A 725 -25.22 17.83 -20.97
C GLY A 725 -24.26 18.36 -22.04
N ALA A 726 -23.63 19.51 -21.83
CA ALA A 726 -22.72 20.10 -22.80
C ALA A 726 -21.38 19.37 -22.86
N MET A 727 -20.95 18.99 -24.04
CA MET A 727 -19.65 18.30 -24.25
C MET A 727 -18.50 19.25 -23.86
N ARG A 728 -17.60 18.76 -23.02
CA ARG A 728 -16.41 19.50 -22.59
C ARG A 728 -15.23 19.26 -23.52
N THR A 729 -14.34 20.25 -23.57
CA THR A 729 -13.06 20.21 -24.27
C THR A 729 -11.99 20.92 -23.42
N GLY A 730 -10.71 20.62 -23.65
CA GLY A 730 -9.60 21.16 -22.84
C GLY A 730 -9.43 20.42 -21.51
N TRP A 731 -8.81 21.07 -20.56
CA TRP A 731 -8.54 20.48 -19.24
C TRP A 731 -9.82 20.32 -18.40
N LEU A 732 -9.99 19.15 -17.83
CA LEU A 732 -11.09 18.75 -16.95
C LEU A 732 -10.51 18.23 -15.64
N LEU A 733 -10.92 18.81 -14.52
CA LEU A 733 -10.68 18.24 -13.20
C LEU A 733 -11.94 17.46 -12.78
N ASP A 734 -11.81 16.15 -12.63
CA ASP A 734 -12.87 15.30 -12.12
C ASP A 734 -12.37 14.60 -10.84
N GLY A 735 -13.01 14.93 -9.72
CA GLY A 735 -12.48 14.61 -8.40
C GLY A 735 -11.13 15.30 -8.15
N SER A 736 -10.07 14.52 -7.99
CA SER A 736 -8.69 15.00 -7.83
C SER A 736 -7.80 14.75 -9.06
N VAL A 737 -8.36 14.26 -10.15
CA VAL A 737 -7.63 13.84 -11.34
C VAL A 737 -7.86 14.81 -12.49
N TRP A 738 -6.79 15.24 -13.15
CA TRP A 738 -6.86 16.04 -14.35
C TRP A 738 -6.87 15.15 -15.60
N TYR A 739 -7.80 15.48 -16.50
CA TYR A 739 -7.94 14.87 -17.82
C TYR A 739 -7.82 15.96 -18.89
N TYR A 740 -7.47 15.59 -20.11
CA TYR A 740 -7.50 16.50 -21.24
C TYR A 740 -8.43 15.99 -22.35
N LEU A 741 -9.41 16.78 -22.68
CA LEU A 741 -10.38 16.51 -23.74
C LEU A 741 -9.98 17.27 -25.00
N ARG A 742 -9.73 16.58 -26.07
CA ARG A 742 -9.34 17.16 -27.37
C ARG A 742 -10.43 18.11 -27.87
N ALA A 743 -10.12 18.92 -28.89
CA ALA A 743 -11.12 19.78 -29.54
C ALA A 743 -12.32 19.01 -30.11
N SER A 744 -12.16 17.71 -30.38
CA SER A 744 -13.24 16.79 -30.76
C SER A 744 -14.11 16.33 -29.60
N GLY A 745 -13.77 16.68 -28.36
CA GLY A 745 -14.37 16.16 -27.13
C GLY A 745 -13.76 14.84 -26.64
N ALA A 746 -13.01 14.12 -27.47
CA ALA A 746 -12.41 12.83 -27.12
C ALA A 746 -11.33 13.00 -26.05
N MET A 747 -11.37 12.16 -25.00
CA MET A 747 -10.35 12.09 -23.98
C MET A 747 -8.99 11.74 -24.58
N ALA A 748 -7.97 12.49 -24.20
CA ALA A 748 -6.61 12.25 -24.64
C ALA A 748 -5.93 11.20 -23.77
N THR A 749 -5.09 10.38 -24.40
CA THR A 749 -4.05 9.57 -23.76
C THR A 749 -2.72 9.85 -24.46
N GLY A 750 -1.60 9.57 -23.79
CA GLY A 750 -0.27 9.85 -24.30
C GLY A 750 0.09 11.33 -24.23
N TRP A 751 0.99 11.77 -25.10
CA TRP A 751 1.53 13.12 -25.11
C TRP A 751 0.52 14.16 -25.62
N VAL A 752 0.42 15.28 -24.88
CA VAL A 752 -0.41 16.44 -25.24
C VAL A 752 0.45 17.69 -25.14
N LEU A 753 0.42 18.50 -26.18
CA LEU A 753 1.02 19.85 -26.19
C LEU A 753 -0.11 20.86 -26.01
N ASP A 754 -0.10 21.59 -24.90
CA ASP A 754 -1.06 22.65 -24.61
C ASP A 754 -0.36 23.90 -24.04
N GLY A 755 -0.73 25.08 -24.53
CA GLY A 755 -0.13 26.32 -24.08
C GLY A 755 1.40 26.41 -24.22
N GLY A 756 2.01 25.61 -25.13
CA GLY A 756 3.46 25.55 -25.34
C GLY A 756 4.20 24.62 -24.36
N SER A 757 3.48 23.90 -23.48
CA SER A 757 4.02 22.92 -22.53
C SER A 757 3.56 21.52 -22.90
N TRP A 758 4.44 20.54 -22.67
CA TRP A 758 4.11 19.14 -22.87
C TRP A 758 3.54 18.52 -21.57
N TYR A 759 2.52 17.71 -21.73
CA TYR A 759 1.87 16.91 -20.69
C TYR A 759 1.76 15.46 -21.14
N TYR A 760 1.69 14.54 -20.21
CA TYR A 760 1.44 13.15 -20.50
C TYR A 760 0.21 12.63 -19.74
N LEU A 761 -0.72 12.04 -20.48
CA LEU A 761 -1.91 11.39 -19.94
C LEU A 761 -1.69 9.86 -20.02
N ASP A 762 -1.87 9.17 -18.92
CA ASP A 762 -1.69 7.72 -18.91
C ASP A 762 -2.81 6.97 -19.68
N ALA A 763 -2.79 5.65 -19.66
CA ALA A 763 -3.77 4.84 -20.39
C ALA A 763 -5.21 5.02 -19.88
N SER A 764 -5.40 5.50 -18.65
CA SER A 764 -6.72 5.86 -18.10
C SER A 764 -7.16 7.27 -18.47
N GLY A 765 -6.29 8.05 -19.12
CA GLY A 765 -6.48 9.48 -19.41
C GLY A 765 -6.07 10.41 -18.28
N ALA A 766 -5.58 9.89 -17.15
CA ALA A 766 -5.15 10.69 -16.02
C ALA A 766 -3.83 11.41 -16.31
N MET A 767 -3.73 12.69 -15.94
CA MET A 767 -2.53 13.50 -16.12
C MET A 767 -1.44 13.03 -15.15
N VAL A 768 -0.27 12.77 -15.70
CA VAL A 768 0.91 12.33 -14.93
C VAL A 768 1.62 13.55 -14.32
N THR A 769 2.03 13.41 -13.06
CA THR A 769 2.90 14.36 -12.34
C THR A 769 4.09 13.62 -11.72
N GLY A 770 5.16 14.35 -11.37
CA GLY A 770 6.37 13.74 -10.83
C GLY A 770 7.20 13.03 -11.90
N SER A 771 8.03 12.08 -11.49
CA SER A 771 8.94 11.36 -12.40
C SER A 771 8.27 10.14 -13.01
N ARG A 772 8.48 9.93 -14.33
CA ARG A 772 7.89 8.78 -15.05
C ARG A 772 8.81 8.31 -16.17
N VAL A 773 8.91 6.99 -16.34
CA VAL A 773 9.52 6.39 -17.53
C VAL A 773 8.42 6.13 -18.56
N ILE A 774 8.59 6.68 -19.76
CA ILE A 774 7.65 6.55 -20.88
C ILE A 774 8.46 6.08 -22.09
N ASP A 775 8.09 4.93 -22.64
CA ASP A 775 8.78 4.28 -23.76
C ASP A 775 10.30 4.15 -23.57
N GLY A 776 10.72 3.86 -22.32
CA GLY A 776 12.12 3.67 -21.94
C GLY A 776 12.92 4.96 -21.73
N VAL A 777 12.29 6.14 -21.80
CA VAL A 777 12.89 7.44 -21.55
C VAL A 777 12.36 8.03 -20.25
N PHE A 778 13.23 8.56 -19.42
CA PHE A 778 12.89 9.18 -18.14
C PHE A 778 12.44 10.63 -18.36
N TYR A 779 11.29 10.99 -17.82
CA TYR A 779 10.71 12.33 -17.85
C TYR A 779 10.34 12.78 -16.44
N VAL A 780 10.39 14.09 -16.23
CA VAL A 780 9.97 14.73 -14.99
C VAL A 780 8.86 15.74 -15.30
N PHE A 781 7.78 15.70 -14.52
CA PHE A 781 6.64 16.59 -14.63
C PHE A 781 6.48 17.37 -13.32
N ASP A 782 6.19 18.66 -13.43
CA ASP A 782 5.89 19.49 -12.26
C ASP A 782 4.52 19.10 -11.64
N PRO A 783 4.16 19.64 -10.46
CA PRO A 783 2.85 19.35 -9.85
C PRO A 783 1.64 19.78 -10.68
N SER A 784 1.82 20.64 -11.68
CA SER A 784 0.79 21.02 -12.65
C SER A 784 0.77 20.11 -13.88
N GLY A 785 1.62 19.05 -13.91
CA GLY A 785 1.71 18.10 -15.00
C GLY A 785 2.56 18.54 -16.18
N ARG A 786 3.25 19.68 -16.12
CA ARG A 786 4.12 20.15 -17.22
C ARG A 786 5.44 19.41 -17.19
N MET A 787 5.86 18.92 -18.35
CA MET A 787 7.19 18.34 -18.52
C MET A 787 8.27 19.43 -18.31
N LEU A 788 9.26 19.12 -17.47
CA LEU A 788 10.39 19.98 -17.12
C LEU A 788 11.57 19.81 -18.06
#